data_8927de6d687fd75edc4e522fb7c7643f
#
_entry.id   8927de6d687fd75edc4e522fb7c7643f
#
_cell.length_a   1.000
_cell.length_b   1.000
_cell.length_c   1.000
_cell.angle_alpha   90.00
_cell.angle_beta   90.00
_cell.angle_gamma   90.00
#
_symmetry.space_group_name_H-M   'P 1'
#
loop_
_entity.id
_entity.type
_entity.pdbx_description
1 polymer ?
#
loop_
_entity_poly.entity_id
_entity_poly.type
_entity_poly.pdbx_seq_one_letter_code
_entity_poly.pdbx_strand_id
1 'polypeptide(L)'
;YTLSENSDWLSATKTEQGLTITAETNSSGSSRTATITVSAGDGKQNQTEQVVTVSQTGLDLDAFILGIDITSSSLKTYLPFDKAIDATIDWGDGSIEENVTSAYPSHTYTDPGYYIVSVKGSVTSLNSYDIPDYGLGEQFREVYNWGRTGLTSMARAFQNCRELKRIPSDNTEAFAKVTTFHYAFTDCRVLEAVPDGLFDHATEAETFAYCFQNCNMVTEVPADLLYNCTKITSVGSLFSGTAITQIDEDFFSRNTELTDCSIIFSNGKLKTVPEKLFANNKKVTTFNSLFANTESFESVPAGLFANNPEVDSFRMLFSGTSLKSVPAGLFANNHKVTNFQSAFSKTAIQSVPADLFAGCDKVTTFMSCFTGCSELQSVPAELFKSSGAFTTVTKTAFNNIFKDCTSLTEVPAGLFDGFTLVTAFNDAFNGCASLTTLPAGLFATNTAVTSFTNVFKDCTSLKSIPEGVLGGLSKVTSFSGLFAGCTGLEEIGANIISGCAACKNISSMFKDCDNLKTVSAEAFAGAPAITSIGSLFENCTLLESVPEDIFAGMPNLATATSVFAASGLKTAPAGLFSRNPSVTTFGKVFQNCAALTTLPDGLFAGNPKVTTYSNALENCTALESVGLLFGKSTASAKCDRLFAGATALKSVPAGIFDGLTGATAFNNTFSECSALETIPAGLFAKNVNATTVAQCFLNCTRLTMVPSRLFEANTKTKTLTEMFSGCSGIESIAPDAFTGLNGTSLNFQKAFLNCTSLREIPDGLLKTTQISTYTSLFADCTGLVRVGSEVFNCASATMFNSVFDGCTSLEEVGKNMLVSPVKLTSVANLFRDCGMLRSVPVSLFDEAVKLKTLTSTFQGCASLEGESPYTVVDGVKYHLYDRTAENAAASGLTAITAAKSSFAGCTKLSDYDKIPTTWKE
;
A
#
# COMPACT_ATOMS: atom_id res chain seq x y z
N TYR A 1 25.71 -49.80 40.76
CA TYR A 1 26.92 -49.11 41.22
C TYR A 1 26.61 -47.65 41.58
N THR A 2 27.44 -47.09 42.47
CA THR A 2 27.42 -45.69 42.87
C THR A 2 28.59 -44.96 42.24
N LEU A 3 28.43 -43.66 42.00
CA LEU A 3 29.49 -42.78 41.49
C LEU A 3 29.83 -41.77 42.61
N SER A 4 31.11 -41.48 42.75
CA SER A 4 31.59 -40.34 43.54
C SER A 4 32.70 -39.60 42.79
N GLU A 5 32.58 -38.28 42.77
CA GLU A 5 33.55 -37.36 42.20
C GLU A 5 34.33 -36.67 43.32
N ASN A 6 35.56 -36.31 43.07
CA ASN A 6 36.40 -35.63 44.05
C ASN A 6 36.68 -34.15 43.74
N SER A 7 35.90 -33.56 42.81
CA SER A 7 36.06 -32.16 42.44
C SER A 7 34.76 -31.57 41.81
N ASP A 8 34.56 -30.29 41.98
CA ASP A 8 33.37 -29.57 41.53
C ASP A 8 33.33 -29.37 40.00
N TRP A 9 34.48 -29.48 39.31
CA TRP A 9 34.58 -29.26 37.83
C TRP A 9 34.35 -30.54 37.01
N LEU A 10 34.17 -31.67 37.65
CA LEU A 10 33.99 -32.99 37.03
C LEU A 10 32.67 -33.60 37.49
N SER A 11 31.83 -34.02 36.57
CA SER A 11 30.64 -34.75 36.87
C SER A 11 30.54 -36.03 36.07
N ALA A 12 29.86 -37.07 36.62
CA ALA A 12 29.67 -38.31 35.94
C ALA A 12 28.21 -38.77 36.06
N THR A 13 27.59 -39.12 34.90
CA THR A 13 26.24 -39.66 34.87
C THR A 13 26.21 -41.04 34.25
N LYS A 14 25.33 -41.90 34.81
CA LYS A 14 25.11 -43.26 34.31
C LYS A 14 24.21 -43.21 33.08
N THR A 15 24.59 -43.94 32.05
CA THR A 15 23.78 -44.17 30.84
C THR A 15 23.52 -45.66 30.60
N GLU A 16 22.63 -46.01 29.69
CA GLU A 16 22.38 -47.41 29.31
C GLU A 16 23.62 -48.10 28.69
N GLN A 17 24.53 -47.28 28.10
CA GLN A 17 25.71 -47.77 27.38
C GLN A 17 27.00 -47.64 28.17
N GLY A 18 26.95 -47.07 29.41
CA GLY A 18 28.16 -46.91 30.22
C GLY A 18 28.14 -45.70 31.14
N LEU A 19 29.21 -44.93 31.16
CA LEU A 19 29.40 -43.72 31.96
C LEU A 19 29.68 -42.52 31.07
N THR A 20 28.88 -41.46 31.19
CA THR A 20 29.15 -40.18 30.57
C THR A 20 29.88 -39.33 31.60
N ILE A 21 31.06 -38.83 31.25
CA ILE A 21 31.89 -37.94 32.05
C ILE A 21 31.82 -36.53 31.41
N THR A 22 31.42 -35.53 32.20
CA THR A 22 31.40 -34.13 31.82
C THR A 22 32.39 -33.40 32.67
N ALA A 23 33.31 -32.66 32.07
CA ALA A 23 34.27 -31.82 32.72
C ALA A 23 34.04 -30.35 32.31
N GLU A 24 34.02 -29.43 33.29
CA GLU A 24 34.07 -28.01 33.02
C GLU A 24 35.40 -27.62 32.37
N THR A 25 35.40 -26.61 31.53
CA THR A 25 36.62 -26.11 30.88
C THR A 25 37.66 -25.68 31.91
N ASN A 26 38.90 -26.12 31.75
CA ASN A 26 39.98 -25.66 32.56
C ASN A 26 40.50 -24.33 32.02
N SER A 27 40.01 -23.21 32.56
CA SER A 27 40.42 -21.86 32.19
C SER A 27 41.71 -21.41 32.86
N SER A 28 42.34 -22.25 33.67
CA SER A 28 43.63 -21.94 34.32
C SER A 28 44.84 -22.37 33.46
N GLY A 29 45.95 -21.68 33.59
CA GLY A 29 47.21 -22.07 32.93
C GLY A 29 47.84 -23.35 33.48
N SER A 30 47.25 -23.99 34.49
CA SER A 30 47.79 -25.19 35.12
C SER A 30 46.92 -26.41 34.85
N SER A 31 47.55 -27.56 34.61
CA SER A 31 46.82 -28.83 34.51
C SER A 31 46.13 -29.21 35.80
N ARG A 32 44.98 -29.75 35.73
CA ARG A 32 44.20 -30.28 36.89
C ARG A 32 43.83 -31.71 36.66
N THR A 33 43.72 -32.46 37.78
CA THR A 33 43.37 -33.88 37.74
C THR A 33 42.33 -34.14 38.79
N ALA A 34 41.29 -34.90 38.43
CA ALA A 34 40.24 -35.36 39.31
C ALA A 34 39.96 -36.82 39.07
N THR A 35 39.30 -37.47 40.00
CA THR A 35 38.97 -38.88 39.91
C THR A 35 37.45 -39.11 40.05
N ILE A 36 36.95 -40.05 39.29
CA ILE A 36 35.61 -40.59 39.45
C ILE A 36 35.77 -42.04 39.96
N THR A 37 35.24 -42.29 41.11
CA THR A 37 35.25 -43.65 41.70
C THR A 37 33.92 -44.32 41.37
N VAL A 38 33.97 -45.44 40.69
CA VAL A 38 32.83 -46.32 40.40
C VAL A 38 32.85 -47.48 41.37
N SER A 39 31.95 -47.52 42.33
CA SER A 39 31.87 -48.57 43.34
C SER A 39 30.71 -49.53 43.03
N ALA A 40 30.97 -50.78 42.80
CA ALA A 40 29.96 -51.82 42.55
C ALA A 40 30.00 -52.85 43.69
N GLY A 41 28.87 -53.13 44.30
CA GLY A 41 28.78 -54.11 45.39
C GLY A 41 27.41 -54.72 45.49
N ASP A 42 27.35 -55.91 46.05
CA ASP A 42 26.15 -56.72 46.33
C ASP A 42 25.43 -56.37 47.66
N GLY A 43 25.93 -55.32 48.36
CA GLY A 43 25.42 -54.92 49.67
C GLY A 43 25.90 -55.83 50.84
N LYS A 44 26.81 -56.79 50.53
CA LYS A 44 27.33 -57.74 51.49
C LYS A 44 28.84 -57.98 51.28
N GLN A 45 29.66 -57.24 51.97
CA GLN A 45 31.12 -57.40 52.07
C GLN A 45 32.01 -57.50 50.81
N ASN A 46 31.48 -57.54 49.61
CA ASN A 46 32.27 -57.49 48.37
C ASN A 46 32.00 -56.16 47.62
N GLN A 47 32.82 -55.15 47.91
CA GLN A 47 32.87 -53.90 47.07
C GLN A 47 34.06 -54.01 46.15
N THR A 48 33.85 -53.80 44.90
CA THR A 48 34.88 -53.59 43.90
C THR A 48 34.81 -52.11 43.46
N GLU A 49 35.92 -51.41 43.61
CA GLU A 49 36.05 -50.00 43.19
C GLU A 49 36.94 -49.92 41.96
N GLN A 50 36.56 -49.11 41.04
CA GLN A 50 37.38 -48.72 39.91
C GLN A 50 37.49 -47.20 39.86
N VAL A 51 38.67 -46.68 39.79
CA VAL A 51 38.96 -45.24 39.75
C VAL A 51 39.29 -44.87 38.32
N VAL A 52 38.52 -43.94 37.80
CA VAL A 52 38.81 -43.27 36.51
C VAL A 52 39.47 -41.92 36.82
N THR A 53 40.70 -41.75 36.40
CA THR A 53 41.40 -40.49 36.54
C THR A 53 41.17 -39.65 35.29
N VAL A 54 40.67 -38.44 35.47
CA VAL A 54 40.49 -37.46 34.42
C VAL A 54 41.52 -36.34 34.60
N SER A 55 42.39 -36.17 33.61
CA SER A 55 43.39 -35.08 33.60
C SER A 55 43.03 -34.11 32.51
N GLN A 56 43.02 -32.82 32.85
CA GLN A 56 42.77 -31.75 31.90
C GLN A 56 43.96 -30.80 31.92
N THR A 57 44.59 -30.61 30.74
CA THR A 57 45.67 -29.64 30.60
C THR A 57 45.17 -28.21 30.78
N GLY A 58 46.03 -27.34 31.34
CA GLY A 58 45.73 -25.91 31.37
C GLY A 58 45.73 -25.27 29.97
N LEU A 59 45.05 -24.18 29.81
CA LEU A 59 45.09 -23.39 28.58
C LEU A 59 46.48 -22.75 28.42
N ASP A 60 46.96 -22.60 27.19
CA ASP A 60 48.10 -21.73 26.90
C ASP A 60 47.64 -20.26 27.03
N LEU A 61 47.94 -19.60 28.14
CA LEU A 61 47.51 -18.24 28.43
C LEU A 61 48.08 -17.19 27.48
N ASP A 62 49.12 -17.53 26.71
CA ASP A 62 49.68 -16.64 25.69
C ASP A 62 48.94 -16.75 24.34
N ALA A 63 48.17 -17.78 24.13
CA ALA A 63 47.48 -18.03 22.88
C ALA A 63 46.02 -17.55 22.90
N PHE A 64 45.55 -16.96 21.81
CA PHE A 64 44.13 -16.80 21.52
C PHE A 64 43.56 -18.16 21.09
N ILE A 65 42.49 -18.62 21.74
CA ILE A 65 41.96 -19.97 21.53
C ILE A 65 40.44 -19.88 21.18
N LEU A 66 40.07 -20.39 20.00
CA LEU A 66 38.73 -20.32 19.43
C LEU A 66 38.22 -21.72 19.04
N GLY A 67 37.04 -22.07 19.48
CA GLY A 67 36.31 -23.25 19.03
C GLY A 67 35.48 -22.94 17.78
N ILE A 68 35.68 -23.73 16.75
CA ILE A 68 34.99 -23.62 15.47
C ILE A 68 34.31 -24.92 15.11
N ASP A 69 33.15 -24.83 14.46
CA ASP A 69 32.36 -25.98 14.00
C ASP A 69 32.31 -25.98 12.47
N ILE A 70 33.02 -26.90 11.88
CA ILE A 70 33.15 -27.04 10.44
C ILE A 70 32.07 -28.01 9.94
N THR A 71 31.27 -27.57 8.97
CA THR A 71 30.16 -28.35 8.41
C THR A 71 30.54 -28.93 7.07
N SER A 72 29.79 -29.95 6.63
CA SER A 72 29.98 -30.56 5.31
C SER A 72 29.67 -29.62 4.15
N SER A 73 28.90 -28.54 4.41
CA SER A 73 28.61 -27.51 3.40
C SER A 73 29.71 -26.48 3.24
N SER A 74 30.60 -26.34 4.24
CA SER A 74 31.73 -25.40 4.21
C SER A 74 32.87 -25.96 5.02
N LEU A 75 33.85 -26.56 4.37
CA LEU A 75 35.06 -27.09 4.97
C LEU A 75 36.14 -26.01 5.19
N LYS A 76 35.96 -24.81 4.63
CA LYS A 76 36.91 -23.71 4.76
C LYS A 76 36.49 -22.78 5.90
N THR A 77 37.48 -22.23 6.62
CA THR A 77 37.30 -21.19 7.62
C THR A 77 38.31 -20.05 7.43
N TYR A 78 37.97 -18.90 8.02
CA TYR A 78 38.87 -17.76 8.16
C TYR A 78 38.88 -17.32 9.63
N LEU A 79 40.07 -16.94 10.15
CA LEU A 79 40.13 -16.31 11.45
C LEU A 79 39.82 -14.80 11.37
N PRO A 80 39.20 -14.20 12.40
CA PRO A 80 38.70 -12.83 12.36
C PRO A 80 39.79 -11.77 12.58
N PHE A 81 40.96 -11.92 11.99
CA PHE A 81 42.07 -10.97 12.13
C PHE A 81 42.14 -10.05 10.89
N ASP A 82 41.57 -8.86 10.98
CA ASP A 82 41.44 -7.93 9.85
C ASP A 82 42.73 -7.18 9.48
N LYS A 83 43.79 -7.35 10.27
CA LYS A 83 45.12 -6.80 10.02
C LYS A 83 46.15 -7.91 9.89
N ALA A 84 47.28 -7.54 9.30
CA ALA A 84 48.45 -8.41 9.30
C ALA A 84 48.81 -8.83 10.73
N ILE A 85 49.13 -10.10 10.94
CA ILE A 85 49.51 -10.69 12.22
C ILE A 85 50.98 -11.12 12.17
N ASP A 86 51.53 -11.58 13.28
CA ASP A 86 52.81 -12.28 13.36
C ASP A 86 52.64 -13.42 14.36
N ALA A 87 52.17 -14.57 13.86
CA ALA A 87 51.75 -15.63 14.74
C ALA A 87 51.98 -17.03 14.17
N THR A 88 51.98 -18.01 15.06
CA THR A 88 51.87 -19.44 14.77
C THR A 88 50.42 -19.86 15.01
N ILE A 89 49.80 -20.59 14.08
CA ILE A 89 48.40 -21.06 14.13
C ILE A 89 48.42 -22.59 14.17
N ASP A 90 47.87 -23.15 15.21
CA ASP A 90 47.50 -24.56 15.29
C ASP A 90 46.00 -24.66 14.97
N TRP A 91 45.67 -25.33 13.85
CA TRP A 91 44.28 -25.42 13.35
C TRP A 91 43.44 -26.49 14.05
N GLY A 92 44.03 -27.29 14.95
CA GLY A 92 43.32 -28.27 15.74
C GLY A 92 43.05 -29.60 15.02
N ASP A 93 43.45 -29.74 13.77
CA ASP A 93 43.40 -30.98 12.98
C ASP A 93 44.78 -31.65 12.82
N GLY A 94 45.76 -31.15 13.54
CA GLY A 94 47.17 -31.58 13.49
C GLY A 94 48.02 -30.73 12.52
N SER A 95 47.44 -29.81 11.79
CA SER A 95 48.17 -28.86 10.97
C SER A 95 48.57 -27.61 11.76
N ILE A 96 49.86 -27.24 11.65
CA ILE A 96 50.40 -26.02 12.28
C ILE A 96 51.03 -25.15 11.18
N GLU A 97 50.69 -23.87 11.17
CA GLU A 97 51.28 -22.87 10.30
C GLU A 97 52.11 -21.89 11.11
N GLU A 98 53.43 -21.84 10.84
CA GLU A 98 54.38 -20.92 11.51
C GLU A 98 54.57 -19.66 10.69
N ASN A 99 54.87 -18.52 11.35
CA ASN A 99 55.19 -17.24 10.73
C ASN A 99 54.10 -16.71 9.82
N VAL A 100 52.84 -16.88 10.22
CA VAL A 100 51.67 -16.34 9.49
C VAL A 100 51.60 -14.84 9.64
N THR A 101 51.60 -14.13 8.49
CA THR A 101 51.62 -12.67 8.48
C THR A 101 50.41 -12.03 7.78
N SER A 102 49.56 -12.83 7.17
CA SER A 102 48.40 -12.35 6.44
C SER A 102 47.23 -11.88 7.34
N ALA A 103 46.47 -10.93 6.87
CA ALA A 103 45.14 -10.70 7.39
C ALA A 103 44.18 -11.85 6.98
N TYR A 104 43.18 -12.13 7.83
CA TYR A 104 42.21 -13.20 7.61
C TYR A 104 42.82 -14.53 7.25
N PRO A 105 43.74 -15.10 8.08
CA PRO A 105 44.29 -16.42 7.84
C PRO A 105 43.17 -17.44 7.61
N SER A 106 43.36 -18.37 6.67
CA SER A 106 42.32 -19.34 6.31
C SER A 106 42.82 -20.73 6.22
N HIS A 107 41.99 -21.71 6.56
CA HIS A 107 42.29 -23.11 6.51
C HIS A 107 41.15 -23.90 5.85
N THR A 108 41.47 -25.02 5.22
CA THR A 108 40.49 -25.95 4.64
C THR A 108 40.63 -27.31 5.26
N TYR A 109 39.67 -27.70 6.07
CA TYR A 109 39.61 -28.99 6.74
C TYR A 109 39.29 -30.13 5.75
N THR A 110 39.75 -31.33 6.06
CA THR A 110 39.38 -32.52 5.28
C THR A 110 38.03 -33.08 5.66
N ASP A 111 37.65 -32.97 6.93
CA ASP A 111 36.43 -33.54 7.49
C ASP A 111 35.62 -32.46 8.27
N PRO A 112 34.28 -32.56 8.26
CA PRO A 112 33.44 -31.77 9.16
C PRO A 112 33.74 -32.17 10.62
N GLY A 113 33.67 -31.20 11.53
CA GLY A 113 33.90 -31.45 12.93
C GLY A 113 34.08 -30.20 13.75
N TYR A 114 34.20 -30.39 15.06
CA TYR A 114 34.52 -29.32 16.01
C TYR A 114 36.02 -29.26 16.24
N TYR A 115 36.64 -28.12 15.94
CA TYR A 115 38.07 -27.92 16.06
C TYR A 115 38.38 -26.78 17.02
N ILE A 116 39.47 -26.93 17.81
CA ILE A 116 39.94 -25.88 18.68
C ILE A 116 41.21 -25.29 18.05
N VAL A 117 41.07 -24.08 17.56
CA VAL A 117 42.17 -23.34 16.92
C VAL A 117 42.93 -22.51 17.95
N SER A 118 44.26 -22.61 17.96
CA SER A 118 45.13 -21.86 18.85
C SER A 118 46.03 -20.93 18.04
N VAL A 119 46.08 -19.64 18.42
CA VAL A 119 46.90 -18.63 17.76
C VAL A 119 47.85 -17.97 18.76
N LYS A 120 49.13 -18.19 18.58
CA LYS A 120 50.17 -17.65 19.47
C LYS A 120 51.07 -16.66 18.74
N GLY A 121 51.15 -15.44 19.22
CA GLY A 121 51.95 -14.38 18.60
C GLY A 121 51.26 -13.03 18.69
N SER A 122 51.54 -12.14 17.74
CA SER A 122 51.02 -10.78 17.75
C SER A 122 49.75 -10.69 16.91
N VAL A 123 48.60 -10.38 17.54
CA VAL A 123 47.34 -10.06 16.91
C VAL A 123 46.80 -8.78 17.52
N THR A 124 46.62 -7.73 16.72
CA THR A 124 46.26 -6.41 17.22
C THR A 124 44.79 -6.03 17.05
N SER A 125 44.04 -6.74 16.20
CA SER A 125 42.64 -6.44 15.91
C SER A 125 41.86 -7.67 15.49
N LEU A 126 40.60 -7.76 15.97
CA LEU A 126 39.64 -8.74 15.52
C LEU A 126 38.48 -8.06 14.79
N ASN A 127 38.02 -8.66 13.68
CA ASN A 127 36.84 -8.22 12.94
C ASN A 127 36.27 -9.40 12.15
N SER A 128 35.15 -9.96 12.58
CA SER A 128 34.49 -11.06 11.90
C SER A 128 33.53 -10.59 10.79
N TYR A 129 33.15 -9.30 10.80
CA TYR A 129 32.16 -8.75 9.85
C TYR A 129 32.69 -8.66 8.42
N ASP A 130 33.99 -8.35 8.27
CA ASP A 130 34.67 -8.16 6.98
C ASP A 130 35.41 -9.43 6.53
N ILE A 131 35.16 -10.61 7.12
CA ILE A 131 35.70 -11.90 6.66
C ILE A 131 35.39 -12.08 5.16
N PRO A 132 36.37 -12.50 4.34
CA PRO A 132 36.25 -12.57 2.88
C PRO A 132 35.11 -13.44 2.34
N ASP A 133 34.54 -14.33 3.15
CA ASP A 133 33.41 -15.19 2.77
C ASP A 133 32.25 -14.98 3.76
N TYR A 134 31.16 -14.40 3.27
CA TYR A 134 30.00 -14.04 4.09
C TYR A 134 29.36 -15.28 4.73
N GLY A 135 29.15 -15.21 6.04
CA GLY A 135 28.49 -16.28 6.82
C GLY A 135 29.45 -17.23 7.54
N LEU A 136 30.75 -17.17 7.31
CA LEU A 136 31.72 -18.03 8.04
C LEU A 136 31.87 -17.67 9.51
N GLY A 137 31.46 -16.47 9.96
CA GLY A 137 31.31 -16.16 11.38
C GLY A 137 30.34 -17.04 12.13
N GLU A 138 29.43 -17.72 11.43
CA GLU A 138 28.50 -18.70 12.00
C GLU A 138 29.19 -20.04 12.38
N GLN A 139 30.45 -20.24 12.02
CA GLN A 139 31.26 -21.40 12.47
C GLN A 139 31.81 -21.21 13.89
N PHE A 140 31.91 -19.97 14.39
CA PHE A 140 32.48 -19.70 15.70
C PHE A 140 31.50 -20.11 16.81
N ARG A 141 31.95 -20.95 17.73
CA ARG A 141 31.11 -21.48 18.80
C ARG A 141 31.46 -20.97 20.17
N GLU A 142 32.77 -20.88 20.45
CA GLU A 142 33.25 -20.59 21.82
C GLU A 142 34.65 -19.96 21.75
N VAL A 143 34.88 -18.91 22.55
CA VAL A 143 36.25 -18.41 22.82
C VAL A 143 36.68 -19.03 24.14
N TYR A 144 37.79 -19.73 24.15
CA TYR A 144 38.33 -20.37 25.33
C TYR A 144 39.36 -19.49 26.06
N ASN A 145 40.11 -18.67 25.33
CA ASN A 145 41.10 -17.76 25.88
C ASN A 145 41.37 -16.58 24.95
N TRP A 146 41.55 -15.38 25.51
CA TRP A 146 41.89 -14.18 24.73
C TRP A 146 43.35 -14.08 24.33
N GLY A 147 44.29 -14.72 25.11
CA GLY A 147 45.71 -14.71 24.87
C GLY A 147 46.38 -13.35 25.12
N ARG A 148 47.70 -13.37 25.28
CA ARG A 148 48.53 -12.14 25.39
C ARG A 148 49.03 -11.69 24.03
N THR A 149 48.10 -11.49 23.09
CA THR A 149 48.44 -11.26 21.70
C THR A 149 48.71 -9.79 21.36
N GLY A 150 48.38 -8.87 22.25
CA GLY A 150 48.60 -7.42 22.05
C GLY A 150 47.46 -6.69 21.39
N LEU A 151 46.22 -7.12 21.61
CA LEU A 151 45.01 -6.51 21.11
C LEU A 151 44.90 -5.03 21.42
N THR A 152 44.54 -4.22 20.43
CA THR A 152 44.26 -2.78 20.54
C THR A 152 42.86 -2.43 20.08
N SER A 153 42.19 -3.33 19.33
CA SER A 153 40.84 -3.15 18.83
C SER A 153 40.02 -4.46 18.86
N MET A 154 38.84 -4.36 19.40
CA MET A 154 37.78 -5.39 19.33
C MET A 154 36.60 -4.93 18.48
N ALA A 155 36.78 -3.89 17.64
CA ALA A 155 35.73 -3.39 16.81
C ALA A 155 35.22 -4.46 15.84
N ARG A 156 33.94 -4.85 15.97
CA ARG A 156 33.29 -5.91 15.16
C ARG A 156 33.92 -7.31 15.33
N ALA A 157 34.57 -7.58 16.44
CA ALA A 157 35.35 -8.81 16.66
C ALA A 157 34.56 -10.08 16.39
N PHE A 158 33.32 -10.16 16.87
CA PHE A 158 32.39 -11.27 16.64
C PHE A 158 31.01 -10.78 16.14
N GLN A 159 31.01 -9.70 15.39
CA GLN A 159 29.75 -9.19 14.80
C GLN A 159 29.13 -10.24 13.88
N ASN A 160 27.83 -10.55 14.06
CA ASN A 160 27.06 -11.58 13.34
C ASN A 160 27.52 -13.04 13.58
N CYS A 161 28.32 -13.30 14.63
CA CYS A 161 28.65 -14.67 15.05
C CYS A 161 27.45 -15.27 15.81
N ARG A 162 26.38 -15.59 15.09
CA ARG A 162 25.08 -15.97 15.66
C ARG A 162 25.09 -17.26 16.46
N GLU A 163 26.11 -18.08 16.27
CA GLU A 163 26.31 -19.37 16.91
C GLU A 163 27.36 -19.33 18.03
N LEU A 164 27.92 -18.15 18.34
CA LEU A 164 28.85 -17.98 19.45
C LEU A 164 28.11 -18.08 20.78
N LYS A 165 28.42 -19.14 21.57
CA LYS A 165 27.71 -19.45 22.80
C LYS A 165 28.39 -18.91 24.05
N ARG A 166 29.75 -18.91 24.09
CA ARG A 166 30.52 -18.59 25.28
C ARG A 166 31.78 -17.77 24.97
N ILE A 167 32.06 -16.88 25.87
CA ILE A 167 33.31 -16.08 25.91
C ILE A 167 33.87 -16.15 27.32
N PRO A 168 35.20 -16.18 27.51
CA PRO A 168 35.80 -16.23 28.82
C PRO A 168 36.01 -14.84 29.44
N SER A 169 36.20 -14.78 30.74
CA SER A 169 36.79 -13.60 31.43
C SER A 169 38.18 -13.24 30.84
N ASP A 170 38.61 -11.98 30.98
CA ASP A 170 39.97 -11.58 30.59
C ASP A 170 40.97 -11.88 31.70
N ASN A 171 41.36 -13.15 31.81
CA ASN A 171 42.37 -13.59 32.79
C ASN A 171 43.85 -13.34 32.34
N THR A 172 44.03 -12.72 31.16
CA THR A 172 45.33 -12.59 30.51
C THR A 172 45.75 -11.15 30.30
N GLU A 173 44.95 -10.19 30.77
CA GLU A 173 45.13 -8.74 30.49
C GLU A 173 45.09 -8.44 28.98
N ALA A 174 44.43 -9.27 28.19
CA ALA A 174 44.36 -9.14 26.75
C ALA A 174 43.80 -7.78 26.29
N PHE A 175 42.87 -7.21 27.10
CA PHE A 175 42.18 -5.98 26.76
C PHE A 175 42.86 -4.71 27.36
N ALA A 176 44.00 -4.82 28.00
CA ALA A 176 44.68 -3.66 28.63
C ALA A 176 45.00 -2.49 27.67
N LYS A 177 45.09 -2.74 26.36
CA LYS A 177 45.39 -1.73 25.34
C LYS A 177 44.22 -1.51 24.34
N VAL A 178 43.08 -2.19 24.56
CA VAL A 178 41.94 -2.08 23.67
C VAL A 178 41.25 -0.75 23.92
N THR A 179 41.12 0.04 22.85
CA THR A 179 40.44 1.34 22.90
C THR A 179 38.98 1.27 22.48
N THR A 180 38.56 0.21 21.77
CA THR A 180 37.20 0.12 21.22
C THR A 180 36.65 -1.29 21.24
N PHE A 181 35.42 -1.43 21.74
CA PHE A 181 34.57 -2.63 21.66
C PHE A 181 33.32 -2.39 20.81
N HIS A 182 33.38 -1.44 19.87
CA HIS A 182 32.28 -1.06 19.01
C HIS A 182 31.81 -2.25 18.14
N TYR A 183 30.55 -2.68 18.28
CA TYR A 183 29.97 -3.88 17.66
C TYR A 183 30.66 -5.22 18.04
N ALA A 184 31.41 -5.29 19.11
CA ALA A 184 32.30 -6.44 19.38
C ALA A 184 31.55 -7.79 19.36
N PHE A 185 30.37 -7.86 19.95
CA PHE A 185 29.51 -9.08 20.03
C PHE A 185 28.10 -8.86 19.48
N THR A 186 27.92 -7.87 18.62
CA THR A 186 26.61 -7.60 18.01
C THR A 186 26.10 -8.82 17.26
N ASP A 187 24.80 -9.15 17.45
CA ASP A 187 24.14 -10.33 16.86
C ASP A 187 24.75 -11.70 17.25
N CYS A 188 25.44 -11.80 18.39
CA CYS A 188 25.76 -13.08 19.00
C CYS A 188 24.51 -13.64 19.71
N ARG A 189 23.55 -14.13 18.93
CA ARG A 189 22.17 -14.40 19.38
C ARG A 189 22.04 -15.51 20.40
N VAL A 190 23.00 -16.41 20.43
CA VAL A 190 23.02 -17.56 21.36
C VAL A 190 24.08 -17.41 22.45
N LEU A 191 24.69 -16.23 22.61
CA LEU A 191 25.62 -15.95 23.70
C LEU A 191 24.88 -16.10 25.03
N GLU A 192 25.31 -17.09 25.86
CA GLU A 192 24.58 -17.52 27.03
C GLU A 192 24.73 -16.55 28.22
N ALA A 193 25.91 -15.97 28.39
CA ALA A 193 26.21 -15.05 29.49
C ALA A 193 27.35 -14.10 29.15
N VAL A 194 27.39 -12.96 29.84
CA VAL A 194 28.57 -12.08 29.91
C VAL A 194 29.34 -12.45 31.19
N PRO A 195 30.56 -12.96 31.11
CA PRO A 195 31.28 -13.43 32.29
C PRO A 195 31.78 -12.28 33.17
N ASP A 196 31.90 -12.56 34.49
CA ASP A 196 32.55 -11.67 35.43
C ASP A 196 33.98 -11.40 34.99
N GLY A 197 34.46 -10.17 35.19
CA GLY A 197 35.85 -9.77 34.90
C GLY A 197 36.16 -9.70 33.38
N LEU A 198 35.17 -9.77 32.50
CA LEU A 198 35.42 -9.69 31.06
C LEU A 198 36.20 -8.42 30.66
N PHE A 199 35.86 -7.27 31.26
CA PHE A 199 36.48 -6.00 30.91
C PHE A 199 37.33 -5.39 32.05
N ASP A 200 37.73 -6.18 33.04
CA ASP A 200 38.49 -5.67 34.19
C ASP A 200 39.77 -4.94 33.78
N HIS A 201 40.41 -5.38 32.73
CA HIS A 201 41.65 -4.79 32.20
C HIS A 201 41.44 -3.77 31.08
N ALA A 202 40.20 -3.54 30.62
CA ALA A 202 39.93 -2.63 29.50
C ALA A 202 39.94 -1.13 29.87
N THR A 203 41.03 -0.71 30.57
CA THR A 203 41.18 0.65 31.15
C THR A 203 41.37 1.76 30.09
N GLU A 204 41.72 1.41 28.86
CA GLU A 204 41.91 2.35 27.75
C GLU A 204 40.65 2.44 26.87
N ALA A 205 39.58 1.67 27.14
CA ALA A 205 38.39 1.65 26.33
C ALA A 205 37.63 2.98 26.32
N GLU A 206 37.33 3.47 25.13
CA GLU A 206 36.63 4.75 24.89
C GLU A 206 35.18 4.51 24.50
N THR A 207 34.82 3.33 23.93
CA THR A 207 33.48 3.03 23.48
C THR A 207 33.11 1.55 23.57
N PHE A 208 31.88 1.30 24.02
CA PHE A 208 31.20 0.02 23.98
C PHE A 208 29.89 0.10 23.16
N ALA A 209 29.78 1.08 22.28
CA ALA A 209 28.60 1.25 21.47
C ALA A 209 28.29 -0.04 20.66
N TYR A 210 27.05 -0.51 20.75
CA TYR A 210 26.54 -1.74 20.09
C TYR A 210 27.22 -3.05 20.54
N CYS A 211 27.98 -3.05 21.65
CA CYS A 211 28.85 -4.19 22.01
C CYS A 211 28.06 -5.50 22.13
N PHE A 212 26.96 -5.53 22.86
CA PHE A 212 26.08 -6.72 23.02
C PHE A 212 24.71 -6.56 22.38
N GLN A 213 24.60 -5.73 21.36
CA GLN A 213 23.32 -5.55 20.66
C GLN A 213 22.83 -6.89 20.09
N ASN A 214 21.54 -7.21 20.32
CA ASN A 214 20.88 -8.45 19.87
C ASN A 214 21.52 -9.76 20.41
N CYS A 215 22.19 -9.71 21.56
CA CYS A 215 22.56 -10.91 22.29
C CYS A 215 21.35 -11.42 23.07
N ASN A 216 20.43 -12.08 22.37
CA ASN A 216 19.07 -12.36 22.83
C ASN A 216 18.97 -13.33 24.02
N MET A 217 20.02 -14.10 24.28
CA MET A 217 20.08 -15.07 25.38
C MET A 217 20.70 -14.49 26.65
N VAL A 218 21.31 -13.30 26.57
CA VAL A 218 21.90 -12.63 27.75
C VAL A 218 20.77 -12.07 28.62
N THR A 219 20.58 -12.67 29.80
CA THR A 219 19.53 -12.33 30.78
C THR A 219 20.00 -11.47 31.94
N GLU A 220 21.30 -11.42 32.18
CA GLU A 220 21.95 -10.64 33.27
C GLU A 220 23.36 -10.22 32.85
N VAL A 221 23.87 -9.19 33.50
CA VAL A 221 25.26 -8.71 33.33
C VAL A 221 25.89 -8.44 34.69
N PRO A 222 27.19 -8.66 34.87
CA PRO A 222 27.91 -8.33 36.10
C PRO A 222 27.75 -6.86 36.49
N ALA A 223 27.52 -6.58 37.77
CA ALA A 223 27.34 -5.20 38.26
C ALA A 223 28.57 -4.33 38.04
N ASP A 224 29.76 -4.92 38.06
CA ASP A 224 31.04 -4.28 37.90
C ASP A 224 31.65 -4.38 36.49
N LEU A 225 30.88 -4.88 35.50
CA LEU A 225 31.33 -5.13 34.13
C LEU A 225 32.14 -3.98 33.53
N LEU A 226 31.71 -2.72 33.75
CA LEU A 226 32.37 -1.52 33.23
C LEU A 226 33.09 -0.69 34.30
N TYR A 227 33.29 -1.25 35.51
CA TYR A 227 33.81 -0.52 36.65
C TYR A 227 35.20 0.10 36.42
N ASN A 228 36.10 -0.59 35.72
CA ASN A 228 37.47 -0.13 35.43
C ASN A 228 37.58 0.67 34.13
N CYS A 229 36.50 0.73 33.32
CA CYS A 229 36.50 1.39 32.03
C CYS A 229 36.14 2.88 32.16
N THR A 230 36.97 3.67 32.83
CA THR A 230 36.65 5.07 33.21
C THR A 230 36.75 6.10 32.08
N LYS A 231 37.29 5.72 30.90
CA LYS A 231 37.46 6.61 29.74
C LYS A 231 36.30 6.55 28.75
N ILE A 232 35.27 5.72 29.01
CA ILE A 232 34.16 5.52 28.07
C ILE A 232 33.37 6.82 27.86
N THR A 233 33.15 7.14 26.61
CA THR A 233 32.33 8.28 26.18
C THR A 233 30.97 7.85 25.58
N SER A 234 30.85 6.62 25.03
CA SER A 234 29.64 6.10 24.44
C SER A 234 29.36 4.65 24.80
N VAL A 235 28.10 4.41 25.24
CA VAL A 235 27.51 3.10 25.46
C VAL A 235 26.21 2.94 24.62
N GLY A 236 26.10 3.69 23.55
CA GLY A 236 24.90 3.66 22.69
C GLY A 236 24.60 2.23 22.20
N SER A 237 23.36 1.78 22.35
CA SER A 237 22.92 0.42 21.97
C SER A 237 23.64 -0.73 22.68
N LEU A 238 24.31 -0.51 23.81
CA LEU A 238 25.15 -1.51 24.49
C LEU A 238 24.42 -2.85 24.70
N PHE A 239 23.18 -2.80 25.20
CA PHE A 239 22.33 -3.95 25.53
C PHE A 239 21.02 -3.96 24.74
N SER A 240 20.94 -3.27 23.64
CA SER A 240 19.73 -3.23 22.82
C SER A 240 19.41 -4.64 22.30
N GLY A 241 18.15 -5.10 22.47
CA GLY A 241 17.71 -6.41 22.03
C GLY A 241 18.18 -7.59 22.90
N THR A 242 18.70 -7.35 24.09
CA THR A 242 19.04 -8.43 25.06
C THR A 242 17.84 -8.81 25.92
N ALA A 243 17.95 -9.95 26.61
CA ALA A 243 16.94 -10.45 27.55
C ALA A 243 17.15 -9.97 29.01
N ILE A 244 17.98 -8.94 29.23
CA ILE A 244 18.28 -8.39 30.58
C ILE A 244 17.00 -7.88 31.22
N THR A 245 16.70 -8.33 32.42
CA THR A 245 15.49 -7.98 33.16
C THR A 245 15.72 -6.98 34.30
N GLN A 246 16.94 -6.79 34.72
CA GLN A 246 17.38 -5.85 35.78
C GLN A 246 18.79 -5.34 35.51
N ILE A 247 19.13 -4.18 36.06
CA ILE A 247 20.45 -3.54 36.00
C ILE A 247 20.79 -3.01 37.40
N ASP A 248 22.04 -3.07 37.77
CA ASP A 248 22.52 -2.58 39.09
C ASP A 248 22.51 -1.04 39.14
N GLU A 249 22.22 -0.46 40.35
CA GLU A 249 22.21 0.99 40.56
C GLU A 249 23.55 1.67 40.27
N ASP A 250 24.67 0.99 40.55
CA ASP A 250 26.03 1.51 40.42
C ASP A 250 26.68 1.16 39.08
N PHE A 251 25.97 0.51 38.19
CA PHE A 251 26.51 -0.02 36.92
C PHE A 251 27.30 1.02 36.10
N PHE A 252 26.83 2.27 35.99
CA PHE A 252 27.52 3.35 35.30
C PHE A 252 28.20 4.36 36.24
N SER A 253 28.29 4.06 37.53
CA SER A 253 28.72 5.01 38.58
C SER A 253 30.17 5.54 38.40
N ARG A 254 31.03 4.79 37.73
CA ARG A 254 32.44 5.14 37.46
C ARG A 254 32.69 5.75 36.08
N ASN A 255 31.75 5.65 35.19
CA ASN A 255 31.88 6.07 33.80
C ASN A 255 31.47 7.54 33.59
N THR A 256 32.16 8.46 34.28
CA THR A 256 31.82 9.88 34.40
C THR A 256 32.03 10.68 33.11
N GLU A 257 32.71 10.10 32.09
CA GLU A 257 32.98 10.71 30.80
C GLU A 257 31.89 10.43 29.77
N LEU A 258 30.84 9.62 30.10
CA LEU A 258 29.76 9.30 29.21
C LEU A 258 29.04 10.54 28.68
N THR A 259 28.91 10.60 27.34
CA THR A 259 28.18 11.63 26.60
C THR A 259 27.02 11.06 25.83
N ASP A 260 27.11 9.78 25.38
CA ASP A 260 26.06 9.10 24.61
C ASP A 260 25.57 7.83 25.32
N CYS A 261 24.31 7.90 25.80
CA CYS A 261 23.58 6.81 26.42
C CYS A 261 22.30 6.46 25.61
N SER A 262 22.35 6.60 24.29
CA SER A 262 21.21 6.33 23.42
C SER A 262 20.97 4.82 23.23
N ILE A 263 19.69 4.41 23.09
CA ILE A 263 19.25 3.06 22.66
C ILE A 263 19.72 1.91 23.60
N ILE A 264 20.32 2.17 24.75
CA ILE A 264 21.00 1.14 25.57
C ILE A 264 20.11 -0.08 25.81
N PHE A 265 18.85 0.11 26.22
CA PHE A 265 17.92 -0.94 26.61
C PHE A 265 16.76 -1.10 25.64
N SER A 266 16.87 -0.53 24.46
CA SER A 266 15.81 -0.63 23.43
C SER A 266 15.59 -2.07 22.99
N ASN A 267 14.34 -2.44 22.71
CA ASN A 267 13.93 -3.80 22.32
C ASN A 267 14.27 -4.89 23.38
N GLY A 268 14.48 -4.48 24.63
CA GLY A 268 14.90 -5.34 25.74
C GLY A 268 13.73 -5.92 26.57
N LYS A 269 14.06 -6.40 27.78
CA LYS A 269 13.11 -7.03 28.72
C LYS A 269 13.07 -6.37 30.10
N LEU A 270 13.72 -5.21 30.28
CA LEU A 270 13.66 -4.46 31.54
C LEU A 270 12.24 -4.08 31.91
N LYS A 271 11.88 -4.14 33.19
CA LYS A 271 10.59 -3.66 33.72
C LYS A 271 10.68 -2.28 34.33
N THR A 272 11.79 -1.94 34.91
CA THR A 272 12.14 -0.65 35.53
C THR A 272 13.66 -0.54 35.60
N VAL A 273 14.15 0.62 36.04
CA VAL A 273 15.57 0.87 36.33
C VAL A 273 15.73 1.55 37.67
N PRO A 274 16.90 1.43 38.35
CA PRO A 274 17.19 2.16 39.57
C PRO A 274 17.25 3.67 39.35
N GLU A 275 16.81 4.44 40.34
CA GLU A 275 16.76 5.90 40.27
C GLU A 275 18.10 6.58 40.04
N LYS A 276 19.21 6.02 40.61
CA LYS A 276 20.54 6.59 40.53
C LYS A 276 21.40 6.05 39.39
N LEU A 277 20.85 5.21 38.51
CA LEU A 277 21.61 4.55 37.43
C LEU A 277 22.50 5.53 36.63
N PHE A 278 22.04 6.75 36.38
CA PHE A 278 22.79 7.78 35.64
C PHE A 278 23.25 8.99 36.54
N ALA A 279 23.23 8.84 37.87
CA ALA A 279 23.48 9.96 38.80
C ALA A 279 24.86 10.58 38.65
N ASN A 280 25.88 9.81 38.25
CA ASN A 280 27.26 10.27 38.11
C ASN A 280 27.63 10.68 36.66
N ASN A 281 26.75 10.45 35.69
CA ASN A 281 27.03 10.67 34.27
C ASN A 281 26.60 12.07 33.83
N LYS A 282 27.15 13.10 34.41
CA LYS A 282 26.74 14.50 34.29
C LYS A 282 26.99 15.10 32.90
N LYS A 283 27.81 14.44 32.06
CA LYS A 283 28.17 14.87 30.70
C LYS A 283 27.25 14.31 29.61
N VAL A 284 26.30 13.42 29.97
CA VAL A 284 25.41 12.83 29.00
C VAL A 284 24.58 13.90 28.31
N THR A 285 24.66 13.89 26.97
CA THR A 285 23.93 14.82 26.11
C THR A 285 22.66 14.20 25.52
N THR A 286 22.57 12.85 25.42
CA THR A 286 21.44 12.19 24.77
C THR A 286 21.04 10.89 25.47
N PHE A 287 19.71 10.72 25.64
CA PHE A 287 19.05 9.48 26.01
C PHE A 287 18.05 9.04 24.92
N ASN A 288 18.34 9.35 23.66
CA ASN A 288 17.44 9.00 22.56
C ASN A 288 17.15 7.50 22.54
N SER A 289 15.87 7.15 22.45
CA SER A 289 15.40 5.76 22.34
C SER A 289 15.90 4.82 23.46
N LEU A 290 16.26 5.37 24.63
CA LEU A 290 16.89 4.60 25.73
C LEU A 290 16.13 3.30 26.05
N PHE A 291 14.79 3.36 26.12
CA PHE A 291 13.91 2.23 26.39
C PHE A 291 12.96 1.91 25.23
N ALA A 292 13.22 2.42 24.03
CA ALA A 292 12.28 2.28 22.91
C ALA A 292 11.97 0.80 22.61
N ASN A 293 10.69 0.48 22.42
CA ASN A 293 10.18 -0.88 22.17
C ASN A 293 10.52 -1.92 23.26
N THR A 294 10.82 -1.48 24.48
CA THR A 294 10.96 -2.35 25.64
C THR A 294 9.58 -2.56 26.24
N GLU A 295 8.80 -3.46 25.62
CA GLU A 295 7.38 -3.67 25.97
C GLU A 295 7.15 -4.07 27.44
N SER A 296 8.14 -4.63 28.09
CA SER A 296 8.10 -4.98 29.52
C SER A 296 8.30 -3.79 30.47
N PHE A 297 8.70 -2.58 29.97
CA PHE A 297 9.02 -1.43 30.78
C PHE A 297 7.77 -0.72 31.27
N GLU A 298 7.47 -0.81 32.61
CA GLU A 298 6.20 -0.39 33.18
C GLU A 298 6.30 0.87 34.04
N SER A 299 7.49 1.21 34.55
CA SER A 299 7.67 2.34 35.44
C SER A 299 9.05 3.00 35.35
N VAL A 300 9.09 4.31 35.58
CA VAL A 300 10.30 5.13 35.59
C VAL A 300 10.39 5.89 36.92
N PRO A 301 11.56 5.89 37.60
CA PRO A 301 11.75 6.65 38.85
C PRO A 301 11.87 8.15 38.56
N ALA A 302 11.38 8.99 39.50
CA ALA A 302 11.33 10.45 39.31
C ALA A 302 12.70 11.12 39.17
N GLY A 303 13.71 10.62 39.84
CA GLY A 303 15.06 11.19 39.85
C GLY A 303 16.00 10.67 38.76
N LEU A 304 15.55 9.79 37.86
CA LEU A 304 16.41 9.10 36.89
C LEU A 304 17.30 10.05 36.08
N PHE A 305 16.77 11.20 35.65
CA PHE A 305 17.49 12.19 34.83
C PHE A 305 17.88 13.46 35.60
N ALA A 306 17.69 13.48 36.93
CA ALA A 306 17.87 14.68 37.75
C ALA A 306 19.30 15.23 37.74
N ASN A 307 20.30 14.39 37.49
CA ASN A 307 21.72 14.72 37.52
C ASN A 307 22.39 14.86 36.14
N ASN A 308 21.58 14.92 35.05
CA ASN A 308 22.08 14.99 33.68
C ASN A 308 21.71 16.32 33.02
N PRO A 309 22.27 17.48 33.45
CA PRO A 309 21.88 18.82 33.00
C PRO A 309 22.28 19.13 31.54
N GLU A 310 23.18 18.33 30.95
CA GLU A 310 23.68 18.53 29.59
C GLU A 310 22.77 17.90 28.51
N VAL A 311 21.75 17.13 28.92
CA VAL A 311 20.85 16.44 27.99
C VAL A 311 20.10 17.45 27.11
N ASP A 312 20.23 17.27 25.79
CA ASP A 312 19.55 18.07 24.78
C ASP A 312 18.41 17.33 24.07
N SER A 313 18.31 15.99 24.20
CA SER A 313 17.33 15.20 23.47
C SER A 313 16.87 13.95 24.24
N PHE A 314 15.54 13.82 24.32
CA PHE A 314 14.81 12.64 24.79
C PHE A 314 13.95 12.03 23.67
N ARG A 315 14.41 12.11 22.41
CA ARG A 315 13.66 11.57 21.27
C ARG A 315 13.42 10.08 21.45
N MET A 316 12.14 9.66 21.29
CA MET A 316 11.69 8.26 21.39
C MET A 316 12.06 7.56 22.73
N LEU A 317 12.26 8.31 23.81
CA LEU A 317 12.78 7.81 25.10
C LEU A 317 12.07 6.55 25.58
N PHE A 318 10.71 6.59 25.66
CA PHE A 318 9.85 5.48 26.12
C PHE A 318 8.95 4.94 25.00
N SER A 319 9.24 5.25 23.75
CA SER A 319 8.37 4.85 22.64
C SER A 319 8.17 3.33 22.60
N GLY A 320 6.90 2.87 22.56
CA GLY A 320 6.57 1.44 22.46
C GLY A 320 6.78 0.65 23.76
N THR A 321 6.77 1.32 24.92
CA THR A 321 6.84 0.65 26.24
C THR A 321 5.44 0.50 26.86
N SER A 322 5.31 -0.38 27.86
CA SER A 322 4.09 -0.50 28.71
C SER A 322 4.04 0.49 29.87
N LEU A 323 4.76 1.61 29.77
CA LEU A 323 4.77 2.64 30.81
C LEU A 323 3.36 3.17 31.06
N LYS A 324 2.88 3.04 32.31
CA LYS A 324 1.49 3.39 32.70
C LYS A 324 1.33 4.79 33.28
N SER A 325 2.39 5.33 33.84
CA SER A 325 2.39 6.66 34.45
C SER A 325 3.76 7.31 34.37
N VAL A 326 3.77 8.64 34.38
CA VAL A 326 4.99 9.46 34.36
C VAL A 326 5.03 10.27 35.66
N PRO A 327 6.11 10.24 36.43
CA PRO A 327 6.22 11.02 37.65
C PRO A 327 6.31 12.53 37.36
N ALA A 328 5.77 13.35 38.24
CA ALA A 328 5.90 14.80 38.21
C ALA A 328 7.40 15.20 38.25
N GLY A 329 7.74 16.26 37.49
CA GLY A 329 9.10 16.81 37.50
C GLY A 329 10.20 15.89 36.91
N LEU A 330 9.86 14.83 36.18
CA LEU A 330 10.82 13.89 35.60
C LEU A 330 11.97 14.57 34.84
N PHE A 331 11.67 15.69 34.16
CA PHE A 331 12.64 16.46 33.35
C PHE A 331 13.00 17.83 33.94
N ALA A 332 12.64 18.11 35.19
CA ALA A 332 12.76 19.45 35.80
C ALA A 332 14.18 20.05 35.79
N ASN A 333 15.22 19.22 35.76
CA ASN A 333 16.62 19.64 35.76
C ASN A 333 17.29 19.61 34.37
N ASN A 334 16.53 19.27 33.30
CA ASN A 334 17.08 19.11 31.95
C ASN A 334 16.82 20.36 31.08
N HIS A 335 17.38 21.50 31.50
CA HIS A 335 17.11 22.83 30.88
C HIS A 335 17.68 23.01 29.46
N LYS A 336 18.49 22.07 28.95
CA LYS A 336 19.05 22.11 27.59
C LYS A 336 18.21 21.37 26.56
N VAL A 337 17.19 20.64 26.98
CA VAL A 337 16.38 19.80 26.11
C VAL A 337 15.69 20.63 25.03
N THR A 338 15.90 20.19 23.79
CA THR A 338 15.29 20.78 22.59
C THR A 338 14.27 19.83 21.93
N ASN A 339 14.31 18.52 22.22
CA ASN A 339 13.62 17.51 21.44
C ASN A 339 12.94 16.42 22.30
N PHE A 340 11.59 16.40 22.25
CA PHE A 340 10.74 15.35 22.81
C PHE A 340 9.98 14.58 21.73
N GLN A 341 10.47 14.57 20.47
CA GLN A 341 9.80 13.86 19.39
C GLN A 341 9.56 12.39 19.77
N SER A 342 8.30 11.94 19.71
CA SER A 342 7.88 10.56 19.98
C SER A 342 8.30 10.02 21.37
N ALA A 343 8.58 10.90 22.35
CA ALA A 343 9.17 10.52 23.64
C ALA A 343 8.33 9.48 24.40
N PHE A 344 6.99 9.56 24.29
CA PHE A 344 6.02 8.66 24.92
C PHE A 344 5.15 7.93 23.91
N SER A 345 5.53 7.95 22.64
CA SER A 345 4.70 7.34 21.59
C SER A 345 4.43 5.85 21.86
N LYS A 346 3.17 5.42 21.69
CA LYS A 346 2.73 4.02 21.87
C LYS A 346 3.01 3.46 23.28
N THR A 347 2.90 4.31 24.30
CA THR A 347 2.95 3.87 25.71
C THR A 347 1.53 3.62 26.25
N ALA A 348 1.43 2.90 27.38
CA ALA A 348 0.18 2.63 28.09
C ALA A 348 -0.17 3.72 29.13
N ILE A 349 0.37 4.94 29.00
CA ILE A 349 0.09 6.03 29.95
C ILE A 349 -1.39 6.42 29.91
N GLN A 350 -1.98 6.59 31.10
CA GLN A 350 -3.39 6.96 31.27
C GLN A 350 -3.60 8.45 31.56
N SER A 351 -2.59 9.09 32.13
CA SER A 351 -2.57 10.54 32.39
C SER A 351 -1.14 11.06 32.46
N VAL A 352 -0.96 12.37 32.32
CA VAL A 352 0.33 13.05 32.44
C VAL A 352 0.26 14.19 33.44
N PRO A 353 1.31 14.44 34.26
CA PRO A 353 1.33 15.54 35.18
C PRO A 353 1.47 16.89 34.46
N ALA A 354 0.89 17.95 35.04
CA ALA A 354 0.92 19.29 34.43
C ALA A 354 2.33 19.89 34.31
N ASP A 355 3.24 19.48 35.17
CA ASP A 355 4.64 19.93 35.24
C ASP A 355 5.62 19.00 34.56
N LEU A 356 5.14 18.05 33.74
CA LEU A 356 5.99 17.06 33.06
C LEU A 356 7.17 17.69 32.32
N PHE A 357 6.95 18.82 31.65
CA PHE A 357 7.98 19.54 30.89
C PHE A 357 8.49 20.81 31.59
N ALA A 358 8.21 20.95 32.88
CA ALA A 358 8.70 22.12 33.64
C ALA A 358 10.24 22.22 33.57
N GLY A 359 10.73 23.43 33.32
CA GLY A 359 12.18 23.70 33.18
C GLY A 359 12.77 23.43 31.82
N CYS A 360 12.02 22.82 30.88
CA CYS A 360 12.50 22.53 29.53
C CYS A 360 12.20 23.70 28.57
N ASP A 361 12.75 24.89 28.84
CA ASP A 361 12.44 26.15 28.16
C ASP A 361 13.06 26.31 26.77
N LYS A 362 13.88 25.34 26.32
CA LYS A 362 14.52 25.33 24.99
C LYS A 362 13.87 24.38 24.00
N VAL A 363 12.79 23.74 24.35
CA VAL A 363 12.12 22.76 23.47
C VAL A 363 11.72 23.42 22.15
N THR A 364 12.06 22.75 21.05
CA THR A 364 11.70 23.14 19.71
C THR A 364 10.61 22.24 19.12
N THR A 365 10.45 20.99 19.63
CA THR A 365 9.48 20.04 19.10
C THR A 365 8.96 19.05 20.14
N PHE A 366 7.62 18.87 20.10
CA PHE A 366 6.86 17.80 20.75
C PHE A 366 6.21 16.86 19.69
N MET A 367 6.68 16.90 18.45
CA MET A 367 6.08 16.14 17.34
C MET A 367 5.88 14.68 17.73
N SER A 368 4.65 14.17 17.55
CA SER A 368 4.29 12.76 17.87
C SER A 368 4.57 12.33 19.32
N CYS A 369 4.75 13.27 20.26
CA CYS A 369 5.21 12.96 21.63
C CYS A 369 4.32 11.91 22.32
N PHE A 370 3.02 11.96 22.10
CA PHE A 370 2.03 11.03 22.68
C PHE A 370 1.30 10.20 21.61
N THR A 371 1.81 10.13 20.38
CA THR A 371 1.18 9.35 19.31
C THR A 371 0.98 7.90 19.75
N GLY A 372 -0.26 7.37 19.60
CA GLY A 372 -0.56 5.97 19.90
C GLY A 372 -0.63 5.63 21.39
N CYS A 373 -0.70 6.63 22.28
CA CYS A 373 -0.99 6.41 23.71
C CYS A 373 -2.48 6.07 23.87
N SER A 374 -2.84 4.84 23.52
CA SER A 374 -4.25 4.41 23.40
C SER A 374 -5.03 4.44 24.72
N GLU A 375 -4.35 4.40 25.86
CA GLU A 375 -4.96 4.45 27.18
C GLU A 375 -5.03 5.87 27.77
N LEU A 376 -4.44 6.89 27.13
CA LEU A 376 -4.43 8.28 27.62
C LEU A 376 -5.85 8.87 27.61
N GLN A 377 -6.39 9.17 28.78
CA GLN A 377 -7.77 9.62 28.97
C GLN A 377 -7.92 11.14 28.98
N SER A 378 -6.93 11.85 29.52
CA SER A 378 -6.95 13.31 29.64
C SER A 378 -5.55 13.90 29.68
N VAL A 379 -5.44 15.19 29.34
CA VAL A 379 -4.22 15.98 29.46
C VAL A 379 -4.49 17.30 30.17
N PRO A 380 -3.60 17.79 31.03
CA PRO A 380 -3.80 19.07 31.73
C PRO A 380 -3.60 20.26 30.78
N ALA A 381 -4.33 21.36 30.97
CA ALA A 381 -4.23 22.57 30.16
C ALA A 381 -2.82 23.21 30.17
N GLU A 382 -2.10 23.02 31.27
CA GLU A 382 -0.76 23.60 31.48
C GLU A 382 0.38 22.72 30.97
N LEU A 383 0.10 21.55 30.40
CA LEU A 383 1.10 20.55 30.00
C LEU A 383 2.28 21.13 29.22
N PHE A 384 2.03 21.87 28.14
CA PHE A 384 3.10 22.46 27.32
C PHE A 384 3.53 23.84 27.81
N LYS A 385 2.71 24.52 28.57
CA LYS A 385 3.04 25.86 29.12
C LYS A 385 4.08 25.76 30.20
N SER A 386 4.12 24.70 30.96
CA SER A 386 5.11 24.45 32.01
C SER A 386 6.54 24.40 31.49
N SER A 387 6.75 24.13 30.20
CA SER A 387 8.06 24.13 29.55
C SER A 387 8.67 25.54 29.40
N GLY A 388 7.85 26.61 29.40
CA GLY A 388 8.34 27.95 29.03
C GLY A 388 8.78 28.13 27.56
N ALA A 389 8.57 27.13 26.71
CA ALA A 389 9.12 27.05 25.36
C ALA A 389 8.34 27.83 24.28
N PHE A 390 7.52 28.83 24.63
CA PHE A 390 6.67 29.56 23.67
C PHE A 390 7.44 30.21 22.50
N THR A 391 8.66 30.65 22.74
CA THR A 391 9.49 31.35 21.72
C THR A 391 10.39 30.41 20.93
N THR A 392 10.55 29.17 21.37
CA THR A 392 11.45 28.18 20.75
C THR A 392 10.74 27.11 19.95
N VAL A 393 9.51 26.75 20.35
CA VAL A 393 8.65 25.81 19.63
C VAL A 393 8.25 26.38 18.28
N THR A 394 8.52 25.68 17.20
CA THR A 394 8.36 26.21 15.85
C THR A 394 7.61 25.26 14.90
N LYS A 395 7.09 25.83 13.82
CA LYS A 395 6.51 25.17 12.64
C LYS A 395 5.63 23.93 12.96
N THR A 396 6.19 22.73 12.89
CA THR A 396 5.46 21.45 12.94
C THR A 396 5.55 20.76 14.30
N ALA A 397 5.87 21.52 15.34
CA ALA A 397 6.17 20.98 16.68
C ALA A 397 5.06 20.14 17.29
N PHE A 398 3.79 20.39 16.95
CA PHE A 398 2.63 19.66 17.45
C PHE A 398 1.97 18.73 16.43
N ASN A 399 2.63 18.46 15.28
CA ASN A 399 2.08 17.47 14.36
C ASN A 399 2.02 16.09 15.03
N ASN A 400 0.91 15.37 14.83
CA ASN A 400 0.65 14.04 15.41
C ASN A 400 0.73 13.99 16.93
N ILE A 401 0.60 15.10 17.66
CA ILE A 401 0.92 15.17 19.10
C ILE A 401 0.13 14.15 19.94
N PHE A 402 -1.17 13.96 19.65
CA PHE A 402 -2.07 12.98 20.27
C PHE A 402 -2.70 12.04 19.25
N LYS A 403 -2.05 11.85 18.09
CA LYS A 403 -2.57 10.94 17.09
C LYS A 403 -2.75 9.54 17.68
N ASP A 404 -3.90 8.90 17.38
CA ASP A 404 -4.26 7.55 17.86
C ASP A 404 -4.30 7.41 19.39
N CYS A 405 -4.57 8.51 20.12
CA CYS A 405 -4.91 8.48 21.55
C CYS A 405 -6.41 8.12 21.70
N THR A 406 -6.72 6.85 21.49
CA THR A 406 -8.11 6.38 21.32
C THR A 406 -9.00 6.55 22.54
N SER A 407 -8.44 6.63 23.76
CA SER A 407 -9.16 6.85 25.02
C SER A 407 -9.28 8.31 25.42
N LEU A 408 -8.69 9.25 24.67
CA LEU A 408 -8.75 10.68 25.00
C LEU A 408 -10.18 11.19 24.83
N THR A 409 -10.82 11.61 25.96
CA THR A 409 -12.23 12.00 25.97
C THR A 409 -12.48 13.49 25.77
N GLU A 410 -11.50 14.32 26.13
CA GLU A 410 -11.57 15.78 26.04
C GLU A 410 -10.22 16.42 25.79
N VAL A 411 -10.22 17.61 25.21
CA VAL A 411 -9.05 18.49 25.03
C VAL A 411 -9.30 19.75 25.88
N PRO A 412 -8.42 20.12 26.81
CA PRO A 412 -8.64 21.31 27.63
C PRO A 412 -8.50 22.61 26.82
N ALA A 413 -9.35 23.60 27.14
CA ALA A 413 -9.21 24.94 26.59
C ALA A 413 -7.81 25.51 26.87
N GLY A 414 -7.24 26.23 25.92
CA GLY A 414 -5.95 26.89 26.06
C GLY A 414 -4.72 25.97 26.06
N LEU A 415 -4.84 24.67 25.72
CA LEU A 415 -3.71 23.75 25.67
C LEU A 415 -2.54 24.26 24.82
N PHE A 416 -2.85 24.96 23.72
CA PHE A 416 -1.86 25.51 22.78
C PHE A 416 -1.72 27.03 22.84
N ASP A 417 -2.23 27.67 23.88
CA ASP A 417 -2.15 29.13 24.02
C ASP A 417 -0.71 29.61 24.15
N GLY A 418 -0.37 30.68 23.42
CA GLY A 418 0.95 31.31 23.44
C GLY A 418 1.92 30.78 22.39
N PHE A 419 1.67 29.65 21.77
CA PHE A 419 2.54 29.09 20.73
C PHE A 419 2.33 29.76 19.36
N THR A 420 2.62 31.03 19.27
CA THR A 420 2.34 31.91 18.11
C THR A 420 3.22 31.65 16.88
N LEU A 421 4.32 30.88 17.01
CA LEU A 421 5.24 30.53 15.92
C LEU A 421 4.89 29.21 15.23
N VAL A 422 3.98 28.42 15.78
CA VAL A 422 3.54 27.14 15.23
C VAL A 422 2.79 27.39 13.92
N THR A 423 3.19 26.69 12.84
CA THR A 423 2.58 26.84 11.52
C THR A 423 1.75 25.64 11.08
N ALA A 424 1.79 24.51 11.83
CA ALA A 424 1.03 23.31 11.50
C ALA A 424 0.63 22.50 12.75
N PHE A 425 -0.58 21.92 12.70
CA PHE A 425 -1.11 20.95 13.66
C PHE A 425 -1.59 19.68 12.96
N ASN A 426 -0.97 19.32 11.82
CA ASN A 426 -1.45 18.19 11.02
C ASN A 426 -1.54 16.91 11.87
N ASP A 427 -2.68 16.20 11.72
CA ASP A 427 -2.98 14.95 12.43
C ASP A 427 -2.90 15.05 13.98
N ALA A 428 -3.02 16.25 14.57
CA ALA A 428 -2.76 16.46 16.00
C ALA A 428 -3.63 15.59 16.92
N PHE A 429 -4.89 15.36 16.56
CA PHE A 429 -5.87 14.52 17.28
C PHE A 429 -6.46 13.43 16.36
N ASN A 430 -5.82 13.13 15.25
CA ASN A 430 -6.29 12.08 14.34
C ASN A 430 -6.37 10.74 15.08
N GLY A 431 -7.52 10.05 14.97
CA GLY A 431 -7.75 8.77 15.65
C GLY A 431 -8.07 8.85 17.13
N CYS A 432 -8.38 10.06 17.68
CA CYS A 432 -8.89 10.20 19.06
C CYS A 432 -10.35 9.75 19.12
N ALA A 433 -10.58 8.44 19.05
CA ALA A 433 -11.91 7.86 18.85
C ALA A 433 -12.91 8.16 19.97
N SER A 434 -12.46 8.34 21.22
CA SER A 434 -13.31 8.67 22.38
C SER A 434 -13.56 10.16 22.57
N LEU A 435 -12.99 11.04 21.73
CA LEU A 435 -13.14 12.48 21.87
C LEU A 435 -14.59 12.90 21.55
N THR A 436 -15.30 13.42 22.57
CA THR A 436 -16.73 13.72 22.46
C THR A 436 -17.03 15.20 22.16
N THR A 437 -16.16 16.10 22.60
CA THR A 437 -16.36 17.55 22.49
C THR A 437 -15.04 18.28 22.24
N LEU A 438 -15.11 19.45 21.64
CA LEU A 438 -13.98 20.36 21.43
C LEU A 438 -14.23 21.67 22.16
N PRO A 439 -13.24 22.29 22.81
CA PRO A 439 -13.40 23.59 23.39
C PRO A 439 -13.43 24.70 22.33
N ALA A 440 -14.29 25.69 22.47
CA ALA A 440 -14.25 26.87 21.65
C ALA A 440 -12.92 27.61 21.81
N GLY A 441 -12.37 28.12 20.72
CA GLY A 441 -11.10 28.87 20.72
C GLY A 441 -9.84 28.06 20.99
N LEU A 442 -9.87 26.72 20.84
CA LEU A 442 -8.70 25.84 21.06
C LEU A 442 -7.43 26.33 20.36
N PHE A 443 -7.54 26.97 19.20
CA PHE A 443 -6.43 27.47 18.38
C PHE A 443 -6.44 29.01 18.22
N ALA A 444 -7.22 29.74 19.03
CA ALA A 444 -7.44 31.17 18.85
C ALA A 444 -6.15 32.03 18.87
N THR A 445 -5.13 31.60 19.59
CA THR A 445 -3.84 32.31 19.69
C THR A 445 -2.79 31.86 18.67
N ASN A 446 -3.07 30.79 17.89
CA ASN A 446 -2.10 30.20 16.96
C ASN A 446 -2.18 30.82 15.56
N THR A 447 -2.03 32.15 15.47
CA THR A 447 -2.27 32.97 14.27
C THR A 447 -1.27 32.78 13.13
N ALA A 448 -0.17 32.04 13.33
CA ALA A 448 0.79 31.71 12.29
C ALA A 448 0.46 30.43 11.52
N VAL A 449 -0.55 29.68 11.95
CA VAL A 449 -0.89 28.39 11.35
C VAL A 449 -1.32 28.54 9.90
N THR A 450 -0.71 27.74 9.01
CA THR A 450 -1.00 27.68 7.57
C THR A 450 -1.45 26.30 7.11
N SER A 451 -1.14 25.22 7.89
CA SER A 451 -1.50 23.84 7.60
C SER A 451 -2.27 23.21 8.75
N PHE A 452 -3.45 22.62 8.45
CA PHE A 452 -4.39 22.12 9.46
C PHE A 452 -5.10 20.85 8.94
N THR A 453 -4.32 19.94 8.32
CA THR A 453 -4.84 18.76 7.64
C THR A 453 -5.11 17.64 8.65
N ASN A 454 -6.28 16.96 8.53
CA ASN A 454 -6.67 15.76 9.31
C ASN A 454 -6.64 15.94 10.82
N VAL A 455 -6.77 17.17 11.35
CA VAL A 455 -6.51 17.41 12.79
C VAL A 455 -7.42 16.58 13.68
N PHE A 456 -8.70 16.43 13.33
CA PHE A 456 -9.69 15.64 14.05
C PHE A 456 -10.22 14.47 13.24
N LYS A 457 -9.43 14.00 12.27
CA LYS A 457 -9.80 12.83 11.46
C LYS A 457 -10.01 11.61 12.37
N ASP A 458 -11.01 10.78 12.06
CA ASP A 458 -11.34 9.55 12.80
C ASP A 458 -11.64 9.75 14.30
N CYS A 459 -12.14 10.96 14.68
CA CYS A 459 -12.70 11.21 16.01
C CYS A 459 -14.16 10.71 16.05
N THR A 460 -14.33 9.40 16.15
CA THR A 460 -15.61 8.72 15.91
C THR A 460 -16.70 9.00 16.95
N SER A 461 -16.36 9.47 18.13
CA SER A 461 -17.32 9.87 19.18
C SER A 461 -17.69 11.35 19.15
N LEU A 462 -17.08 12.17 18.28
CA LEU A 462 -17.36 13.61 18.18
C LEU A 462 -18.76 13.83 17.62
N LYS A 463 -19.64 14.50 18.40
CA LYS A 463 -21.05 14.67 18.05
C LYS A 463 -21.38 16.00 17.39
N SER A 464 -20.62 17.06 17.69
CA SER A 464 -20.86 18.40 17.17
C SER A 464 -19.56 19.19 17.09
N ILE A 465 -19.53 20.22 16.25
CA ILE A 465 -18.43 21.17 16.09
C ILE A 465 -18.85 22.49 16.72
N PRO A 466 -18.21 22.93 17.82
CA PRO A 466 -18.55 24.21 18.45
C PRO A 466 -18.24 25.38 17.52
N GLU A 467 -19.07 26.41 17.59
CA GLU A 467 -18.78 27.68 16.92
C GLU A 467 -17.45 28.26 17.42
N GLY A 468 -16.64 28.79 16.49
CA GLY A 468 -15.35 29.42 16.81
C GLY A 468 -14.22 28.47 17.14
N VAL A 469 -14.38 27.14 17.03
CA VAL A 469 -13.29 26.17 17.26
C VAL A 469 -12.08 26.41 16.35
N LEU A 470 -12.33 26.90 15.14
CA LEU A 470 -11.30 27.28 14.15
C LEU A 470 -10.99 28.79 14.16
N GLY A 471 -11.49 29.54 15.13
CA GLY A 471 -11.21 30.96 15.27
C GLY A 471 -9.71 31.24 15.38
N GLY A 472 -9.25 32.35 14.75
CA GLY A 472 -7.83 32.72 14.73
C GLY A 472 -7.00 32.12 13.60
N LEU A 473 -7.51 31.12 12.88
CA LEU A 473 -6.78 30.42 11.81
C LEU A 473 -6.85 31.13 10.43
N SER A 474 -6.74 32.44 10.41
CA SER A 474 -6.94 33.28 9.22
C SER A 474 -5.93 33.03 8.07
N LYS A 475 -4.78 32.40 8.35
CA LYS A 475 -3.74 32.06 7.36
C LYS A 475 -3.83 30.62 6.86
N VAL A 476 -4.69 29.79 7.42
CA VAL A 476 -4.83 28.40 6.97
C VAL A 476 -5.37 28.36 5.55
N THR A 477 -4.64 27.66 4.68
CA THR A 477 -4.99 27.51 3.27
C THR A 477 -5.72 26.20 2.95
N SER A 478 -5.67 25.22 3.87
CA SER A 478 -6.31 23.90 3.70
C SER A 478 -6.79 23.32 5.02
N PHE A 479 -8.06 22.91 5.04
CA PHE A 479 -8.68 22.08 6.07
C PHE A 479 -9.02 20.67 5.52
N SER A 480 -8.21 20.17 4.59
CA SER A 480 -8.45 18.86 4.00
C SER A 480 -8.52 17.76 5.06
N GLY A 481 -9.58 16.94 5.00
CA GLY A 481 -9.78 15.80 5.90
C GLY A 481 -10.00 16.16 7.37
N LEU A 482 -10.26 17.44 7.70
CA LEU A 482 -10.25 17.93 9.09
C LEU A 482 -11.10 17.11 10.05
N PHE A 483 -12.31 16.71 9.65
CA PHE A 483 -13.26 15.90 10.40
C PHE A 483 -13.62 14.60 9.66
N ALA A 484 -12.79 14.16 8.72
CA ALA A 484 -13.05 12.92 8.00
C ALA A 484 -13.13 11.73 8.96
N GLY A 485 -14.08 10.82 8.76
CA GLY A 485 -14.26 9.66 9.63
C GLY A 485 -14.85 9.98 11.01
N CYS A 486 -15.37 11.21 11.24
CA CYS A 486 -16.11 11.54 12.46
C CYS A 486 -17.52 10.94 12.39
N THR A 487 -17.61 9.62 12.51
CA THR A 487 -18.88 8.88 12.36
C THR A 487 -19.94 9.24 13.39
N GLY A 488 -19.55 9.82 14.54
CA GLY A 488 -20.49 10.31 15.56
C GLY A 488 -21.15 11.64 15.24
N LEU A 489 -20.66 12.38 14.22
CA LEU A 489 -21.12 13.74 13.89
C LEU A 489 -22.51 13.68 13.22
N GLU A 490 -23.51 14.34 13.83
CA GLU A 490 -24.89 14.33 13.37
C GLU A 490 -25.28 15.59 12.61
N GLU A 491 -24.66 16.74 12.93
CA GLU A 491 -24.97 18.03 12.33
C GLU A 491 -23.72 18.89 12.13
N ILE A 492 -23.77 19.75 11.12
CA ILE A 492 -22.80 20.81 10.89
C ILE A 492 -23.52 22.17 11.05
N GLY A 493 -23.09 22.92 12.08
CA GLY A 493 -23.61 24.24 12.38
C GLY A 493 -23.21 25.34 11.39
N ALA A 494 -23.63 26.57 11.64
CA ALA A 494 -23.21 27.75 10.86
C ALA A 494 -21.76 28.15 11.22
N ASN A 495 -21.12 28.89 10.30
CA ASN A 495 -19.88 29.65 10.56
C ASN A 495 -18.66 28.82 11.02
N ILE A 496 -18.59 27.52 10.68
CA ILE A 496 -17.50 26.64 11.15
C ILE A 496 -16.11 27.06 10.69
N ILE A 497 -16.01 27.77 9.55
CA ILE A 497 -14.76 28.30 8.99
C ILE A 497 -14.75 29.83 8.94
N SER A 498 -15.58 30.49 9.72
CA SER A 498 -15.62 31.94 9.80
C SER A 498 -14.27 32.52 10.23
N GLY A 499 -13.80 33.56 9.55
CA GLY A 499 -12.48 34.15 9.77
C GLY A 499 -11.33 33.46 9.05
N CYS A 500 -11.55 32.34 8.35
CA CYS A 500 -10.51 31.60 7.61
C CYS A 500 -10.45 32.07 6.15
N ALA A 501 -10.30 33.37 5.90
CA ALA A 501 -10.39 33.97 4.58
C ALA A 501 -9.34 33.48 3.55
N ALA A 502 -8.21 32.93 4.00
CA ALA A 502 -7.17 32.35 3.14
C ALA A 502 -7.46 30.90 2.70
N CYS A 503 -8.50 30.26 3.24
CA CYS A 503 -8.80 28.85 2.97
C CYS A 503 -9.17 28.64 1.50
N LYS A 504 -8.42 27.77 0.82
CA LYS A 504 -8.63 27.38 -0.58
C LYS A 504 -9.16 25.95 -0.73
N ASN A 505 -8.95 25.10 0.26
CA ASN A 505 -9.22 23.68 0.15
C ASN A 505 -9.90 23.13 1.42
N ILE A 506 -11.12 22.59 1.24
CA ILE A 506 -11.87 21.86 2.27
C ILE A 506 -12.21 20.42 1.79
N SER A 507 -11.41 19.89 0.88
CA SER A 507 -11.63 18.53 0.34
C SER A 507 -11.63 17.49 1.45
N SER A 508 -12.54 16.52 1.37
CA SER A 508 -12.71 15.43 2.34
C SER A 508 -12.98 15.88 3.79
N MET A 509 -13.37 17.15 4.01
CA MET A 509 -13.49 17.70 5.36
C MET A 509 -14.46 16.92 6.24
N PHE A 510 -15.53 16.37 5.65
CA PHE A 510 -16.55 15.55 6.30
C PHE A 510 -16.74 14.19 5.63
N LYS A 511 -15.73 13.74 4.88
CA LYS A 511 -15.75 12.41 4.28
C LYS A 511 -15.94 11.33 5.36
N ASP A 512 -16.71 10.28 5.06
CA ASP A 512 -16.97 9.15 5.97
C ASP A 512 -17.63 9.57 7.31
N CYS A 513 -18.43 10.66 7.32
CA CYS A 513 -19.27 11.06 8.45
C CYS A 513 -20.65 10.40 8.33
N ASP A 514 -20.71 9.08 8.62
CA ASP A 514 -21.87 8.24 8.28
C ASP A 514 -23.18 8.68 8.94
N ASN A 515 -23.12 9.25 10.17
CA ASN A 515 -24.30 9.71 10.90
C ASN A 515 -24.70 11.17 10.62
N LEU A 516 -23.98 11.87 9.73
CA LEU A 516 -24.32 13.26 9.38
C LEU A 516 -25.67 13.32 8.68
N LYS A 517 -26.60 14.08 9.25
CA LYS A 517 -28.00 14.23 8.77
C LYS A 517 -28.26 15.62 8.19
N THR A 518 -27.70 16.66 8.83
CA THR A 518 -27.99 18.06 8.50
C THR A 518 -26.75 18.91 8.38
N VAL A 519 -26.80 19.88 7.46
CA VAL A 519 -25.74 20.88 7.25
C VAL A 519 -26.38 22.25 7.14
N SER A 520 -25.90 23.23 7.88
CA SER A 520 -26.37 24.62 7.81
C SER A 520 -26.04 25.26 6.44
N ALA A 521 -26.93 26.08 5.89
CA ALA A 521 -26.65 26.88 4.70
C ALA A 521 -25.43 27.78 4.86
N GLU A 522 -25.20 28.26 6.08
CA GLU A 522 -24.09 29.16 6.41
C GLU A 522 -22.85 28.45 6.94
N ALA A 523 -22.78 27.10 6.83
CA ALA A 523 -21.67 26.30 7.36
C ALA A 523 -20.31 26.82 6.90
N PHE A 524 -20.19 27.18 5.63
CA PHE A 524 -18.93 27.65 5.01
C PHE A 524 -18.91 29.15 4.74
N ALA A 525 -19.74 29.95 5.40
CA ALA A 525 -19.75 31.40 5.25
C ALA A 525 -18.39 32.03 5.60
N GLY A 526 -18.00 33.07 4.87
CA GLY A 526 -16.77 33.84 5.16
C GLY A 526 -15.48 33.29 4.57
N ALA A 527 -15.53 32.28 3.69
CA ALA A 527 -14.34 31.71 3.04
C ALA A 527 -14.40 31.79 1.49
N PRO A 528 -14.37 32.99 0.87
CA PRO A 528 -14.55 33.18 -0.57
C PRO A 528 -13.38 32.68 -1.43
N ALA A 529 -12.24 32.36 -0.81
CA ALA A 529 -11.05 31.87 -1.52
C ALA A 529 -11.11 30.36 -1.84
N ILE A 530 -12.14 29.64 -1.41
CA ILE A 530 -12.25 28.20 -1.62
C ILE A 530 -12.29 27.90 -3.12
N THR A 531 -11.40 26.99 -3.55
CA THR A 531 -11.28 26.49 -4.92
C THR A 531 -11.54 25.00 -5.03
N SER A 532 -11.52 24.24 -3.92
CA SER A 532 -11.70 22.77 -3.90
C SER A 532 -12.57 22.30 -2.74
N ILE A 533 -13.59 21.51 -3.09
CA ILE A 533 -14.50 20.81 -2.17
C ILE A 533 -14.56 19.31 -2.50
N GLY A 534 -13.54 18.76 -3.16
CA GLY A 534 -13.54 17.35 -3.56
C GLY A 534 -13.82 16.41 -2.38
N SER A 535 -14.69 15.43 -2.57
CA SER A 535 -15.06 14.43 -1.54
C SER A 535 -15.59 15.03 -0.23
N LEU A 536 -16.13 16.24 -0.24
CA LEU A 536 -16.50 16.98 0.98
C LEU A 536 -17.45 16.20 1.88
N PHE A 537 -18.47 15.54 1.30
CA PHE A 537 -19.49 14.73 1.95
C PHE A 537 -19.54 13.30 1.39
N GLU A 538 -18.41 12.81 0.87
CA GLU A 538 -18.30 11.42 0.37
C GLU A 538 -18.57 10.45 1.52
N ASN A 539 -19.39 9.42 1.26
CA ASN A 539 -19.85 8.41 2.23
C ASN A 539 -20.65 8.96 3.43
N CYS A 540 -21.26 10.16 3.36
CA CYS A 540 -22.19 10.63 4.37
C CYS A 540 -23.55 9.94 4.15
N THR A 541 -23.71 8.70 4.59
CA THR A 541 -24.81 7.80 4.20
C THR A 541 -26.18 8.21 4.75
N LEU A 542 -26.24 9.00 5.82
CA LEU A 542 -27.50 9.53 6.37
C LEU A 542 -27.80 10.98 5.96
N LEU A 543 -26.95 11.62 5.14
CA LEU A 543 -27.20 12.97 4.61
C LEU A 543 -28.20 12.91 3.46
N GLU A 544 -29.48 13.13 3.76
CA GLU A 544 -30.59 13.01 2.78
C GLU A 544 -30.80 14.24 1.91
N SER A 545 -30.37 15.43 2.38
CA SER A 545 -30.51 16.70 1.65
C SER A 545 -29.44 17.70 2.08
N VAL A 546 -29.19 18.70 1.22
CA VAL A 546 -28.32 19.85 1.52
C VAL A 546 -29.04 21.15 1.12
N PRO A 547 -28.71 22.30 1.80
CA PRO A 547 -29.26 23.60 1.42
C PRO A 547 -28.82 24.05 0.01
N GLU A 548 -29.67 24.74 -0.71
CA GLU A 548 -29.42 25.24 -2.05
C GLU A 548 -28.21 26.19 -2.13
N ASP A 549 -28.04 27.04 -1.15
CA ASP A 549 -26.99 28.07 -1.11
C ASP A 549 -25.70 27.64 -0.41
N ILE A 550 -25.54 26.34 -0.08
CA ILE A 550 -24.40 25.85 0.72
C ILE A 550 -23.03 26.22 0.14
N PHE A 551 -22.91 26.32 -1.22
CA PHE A 551 -21.68 26.71 -1.90
C PHE A 551 -21.73 28.13 -2.49
N ALA A 552 -22.80 28.91 -2.20
CA ALA A 552 -22.97 30.25 -2.78
C ALA A 552 -21.83 31.23 -2.41
N GLY A 553 -21.21 31.05 -1.25
CA GLY A 553 -20.07 31.84 -0.77
C GLY A 553 -18.72 31.54 -1.45
N MET A 554 -18.66 30.62 -2.44
CA MET A 554 -17.42 30.13 -3.04
C MET A 554 -17.31 30.47 -4.54
N PRO A 555 -17.21 31.76 -4.92
CA PRO A 555 -17.24 32.17 -6.36
C PRO A 555 -16.05 31.63 -7.17
N ASN A 556 -14.96 31.27 -6.50
CA ASN A 556 -13.73 30.75 -7.10
C ASN A 556 -13.66 29.21 -7.14
N LEU A 557 -14.75 28.52 -6.76
CA LEU A 557 -14.79 27.07 -6.74
C LEU A 557 -14.47 26.48 -8.13
N ALA A 558 -13.41 25.65 -8.18
CA ALA A 558 -12.93 25.05 -9.42
C ALA A 558 -13.08 23.51 -9.43
N THR A 559 -12.98 22.87 -8.26
CA THR A 559 -13.02 21.41 -8.14
C THR A 559 -14.15 20.96 -7.22
N ALA A 560 -15.09 20.16 -7.79
CA ALA A 560 -16.23 19.57 -7.09
C ALA A 560 -16.33 18.05 -7.40
N THR A 561 -15.19 17.35 -7.41
CA THR A 561 -15.13 15.90 -7.67
C THR A 561 -15.60 15.12 -6.44
N SER A 562 -16.43 14.08 -6.64
CA SER A 562 -16.91 13.16 -5.59
C SER A 562 -17.59 13.84 -4.38
N VAL A 563 -18.11 15.08 -4.51
CA VAL A 563 -18.56 15.87 -3.35
C VAL A 563 -19.57 15.11 -2.49
N PHE A 564 -20.50 14.40 -3.11
CA PHE A 564 -21.54 13.63 -2.47
C PHE A 564 -21.48 12.14 -2.81
N ALA A 565 -20.35 11.66 -3.33
CA ALA A 565 -20.24 10.26 -3.73
C ALA A 565 -20.61 9.33 -2.56
N ALA A 566 -21.46 8.33 -2.84
CA ALA A 566 -21.99 7.36 -1.86
C ALA A 566 -22.70 8.00 -0.64
N SER A 567 -23.22 9.23 -0.80
CA SER A 567 -24.07 9.86 0.23
C SER A 567 -25.52 9.37 0.16
N GLY A 568 -26.28 9.63 1.24
CA GLY A 568 -27.71 9.30 1.35
C GLY A 568 -28.66 10.27 0.62
N LEU A 569 -28.14 11.20 -0.20
CA LEU A 569 -28.96 12.21 -0.86
C LEU A 569 -30.10 11.58 -1.66
N LYS A 570 -31.32 12.07 -1.40
CA LYS A 570 -32.54 11.68 -2.13
C LYS A 570 -32.82 12.59 -3.33
N THR A 571 -32.43 13.87 -3.21
CA THR A 571 -32.55 14.89 -4.27
C THR A 571 -31.40 15.88 -4.17
N ALA A 572 -31.14 16.66 -5.23
CA ALA A 572 -30.22 17.82 -5.21
C ALA A 572 -31.00 19.11 -5.50
N PRO A 573 -30.76 20.22 -4.80
CA PRO A 573 -31.39 21.51 -5.09
C PRO A 573 -30.96 22.06 -6.46
N ALA A 574 -31.88 22.71 -7.19
CA ALA A 574 -31.62 23.24 -8.54
C ALA A 574 -30.47 24.26 -8.57
N GLY A 575 -30.38 25.12 -7.55
CA GLY A 575 -29.36 26.17 -7.44
C GLY A 575 -28.02 25.75 -6.85
N LEU A 576 -27.85 24.48 -6.50
CA LEU A 576 -26.70 23.98 -5.74
C LEU A 576 -25.32 24.47 -6.21
N PHE A 577 -25.08 24.52 -7.53
CA PHE A 577 -23.83 25.01 -8.13
C PHE A 577 -24.00 26.25 -8.97
N SER A 578 -25.19 26.91 -8.92
CA SER A 578 -25.51 28.03 -9.82
C SER A 578 -24.61 29.25 -9.67
N ARG A 579 -24.01 29.45 -8.47
CA ARG A 579 -23.12 30.57 -8.16
C ARG A 579 -21.62 30.21 -8.25
N ASN A 580 -21.28 29.07 -8.89
CA ASN A 580 -19.90 28.58 -8.99
C ASN A 580 -19.44 28.44 -10.46
N PRO A 581 -19.38 29.54 -11.25
CA PRO A 581 -19.12 29.48 -12.71
C PRO A 581 -17.69 29.04 -13.05
N SER A 582 -16.81 28.95 -12.07
CA SER A 582 -15.41 28.54 -12.24
C SER A 582 -15.18 27.04 -12.15
N VAL A 583 -16.20 26.25 -11.83
CA VAL A 583 -16.07 24.80 -11.73
C VAL A 583 -15.64 24.20 -13.06
N THR A 584 -14.62 23.35 -13.01
CA THR A 584 -14.04 22.64 -14.17
C THR A 584 -14.29 21.14 -14.15
N THR A 585 -14.71 20.58 -13.01
CA THR A 585 -14.96 19.14 -12.84
C THR A 585 -16.11 18.85 -11.88
N PHE A 586 -17.03 17.97 -12.33
CA PHE A 586 -18.05 17.30 -11.52
C PHE A 586 -17.87 15.78 -11.58
N GLY A 587 -16.66 15.30 -11.89
CA GLY A 587 -16.41 13.86 -11.91
C GLY A 587 -16.87 13.20 -10.60
N LYS A 588 -17.68 12.12 -10.71
CA LYS A 588 -18.17 11.35 -9.53
C LYS A 588 -18.99 12.14 -8.50
N VAL A 589 -19.51 13.33 -8.83
CA VAL A 589 -20.13 14.24 -7.85
C VAL A 589 -21.24 13.58 -7.03
N PHE A 590 -22.04 12.68 -7.63
CA PHE A 590 -23.09 11.88 -7.00
C PHE A 590 -22.90 10.37 -7.24
N GLN A 591 -21.70 9.91 -7.57
CA GLN A 591 -21.41 8.49 -7.81
C GLN A 591 -21.87 7.65 -6.61
N ASN A 592 -22.55 6.51 -6.88
CA ASN A 592 -23.05 5.59 -5.85
C ASN A 592 -24.09 6.19 -4.88
N CYS A 593 -24.73 7.33 -5.22
CA CYS A 593 -25.87 7.84 -4.44
C CYS A 593 -27.11 6.97 -4.70
N ALA A 594 -27.17 5.82 -4.03
CA ALA A 594 -28.20 4.81 -4.27
C ALA A 594 -29.62 5.26 -3.88
N ALA A 595 -29.77 6.30 -3.05
CA ALA A 595 -31.06 6.86 -2.63
C ALA A 595 -31.54 8.00 -3.53
N LEU A 596 -30.73 8.49 -4.48
CA LEU A 596 -31.05 9.63 -5.33
C LEU A 596 -32.12 9.24 -6.37
N THR A 597 -33.32 9.85 -6.27
CA THR A 597 -34.47 9.50 -7.11
C THR A 597 -34.66 10.40 -8.31
N THR A 598 -34.38 11.69 -8.17
CA THR A 598 -34.62 12.70 -9.22
C THR A 598 -33.56 13.81 -9.18
N LEU A 599 -33.32 14.42 -10.32
CA LEU A 599 -32.47 15.63 -10.45
C LEU A 599 -33.22 16.73 -11.20
N PRO A 600 -33.14 18.00 -10.73
CA PRO A 600 -33.88 19.11 -11.32
C PRO A 600 -33.24 19.62 -12.61
N ASP A 601 -34.00 20.41 -13.37
CA ASP A 601 -33.48 21.21 -14.49
C ASP A 601 -32.37 22.16 -14.00
N GLY A 602 -31.35 22.34 -14.83
CA GLY A 602 -30.35 23.38 -14.67
C GLY A 602 -29.30 23.13 -13.58
N LEU A 603 -29.25 21.94 -12.97
CA LEU A 603 -28.31 21.63 -11.88
C LEU A 603 -26.86 22.04 -12.20
N PHE A 604 -26.42 21.86 -13.46
CA PHE A 604 -25.08 22.22 -13.92
C PHE A 604 -25.08 23.39 -14.94
N ALA A 605 -26.21 24.10 -15.08
CA ALA A 605 -26.36 25.12 -16.12
C ALA A 605 -25.45 26.33 -15.90
N GLY A 606 -25.13 26.65 -14.64
CA GLY A 606 -24.24 27.75 -14.26
C GLY A 606 -22.74 27.48 -14.45
N ASN A 607 -22.33 26.30 -14.99
CA ASN A 607 -20.94 25.84 -14.95
C ASN A 607 -20.35 25.59 -16.37
N PRO A 608 -20.18 26.63 -17.21
CA PRO A 608 -19.80 26.48 -18.62
C PRO A 608 -18.36 26.00 -18.85
N LYS A 609 -17.51 25.97 -17.82
CA LYS A 609 -16.09 25.58 -17.92
C LYS A 609 -15.84 24.11 -17.63
N VAL A 610 -16.86 23.32 -17.34
CA VAL A 610 -16.70 21.91 -16.95
C VAL A 610 -16.17 21.08 -18.11
N THR A 611 -15.09 20.37 -17.88
CA THR A 611 -14.41 19.47 -18.83
C THR A 611 -14.65 17.99 -18.54
N THR A 612 -15.26 17.65 -17.39
CA THR A 612 -15.63 16.26 -17.09
C THR A 612 -16.83 16.16 -16.17
N TYR A 613 -17.79 15.34 -16.61
CA TYR A 613 -18.91 14.81 -15.87
C TYR A 613 -18.77 13.29 -15.70
N SER A 614 -17.56 12.74 -15.96
CA SER A 614 -17.35 11.28 -15.91
C SER A 614 -17.75 10.70 -14.57
N ASN A 615 -18.53 9.61 -14.61
CA ASN A 615 -19.06 8.90 -13.44
C ASN A 615 -19.97 9.76 -12.52
N ALA A 616 -20.44 10.93 -12.98
CA ALA A 616 -21.08 11.90 -12.07
C ALA A 616 -22.32 11.35 -11.39
N LEU A 617 -23.05 10.45 -12.04
CA LEU A 617 -24.28 9.79 -11.59
C LEU A 617 -24.20 8.25 -11.72
N GLU A 618 -22.98 7.73 -11.80
CA GLU A 618 -22.74 6.29 -11.90
C GLU A 618 -23.27 5.58 -10.64
N ASN A 619 -23.99 4.47 -10.87
CA ASN A 619 -24.61 3.63 -9.83
C ASN A 619 -25.62 4.39 -8.93
N CYS A 620 -26.27 5.44 -9.43
CA CYS A 620 -27.44 6.02 -8.79
C CYS A 620 -28.64 5.12 -9.05
N THR A 621 -28.70 3.99 -8.34
CA THR A 621 -29.62 2.88 -8.66
C THR A 621 -31.11 3.19 -8.49
N ALA A 622 -31.46 4.17 -7.64
CA ALA A 622 -32.84 4.64 -7.47
C ALA A 622 -33.22 5.81 -8.40
N LEU A 623 -32.33 6.31 -9.26
CA LEU A 623 -32.58 7.46 -10.11
C LEU A 623 -33.59 7.12 -11.20
N GLU A 624 -34.84 7.63 -11.07
CA GLU A 624 -35.94 7.33 -12.00
C GLU A 624 -36.02 8.32 -13.17
N SER A 625 -35.66 9.59 -12.93
CA SER A 625 -35.75 10.65 -13.90
C SER A 625 -34.71 11.76 -13.66
N VAL A 626 -34.38 12.48 -14.73
CA VAL A 626 -33.50 13.65 -14.71
C VAL A 626 -34.10 14.78 -15.54
N GLY A 627 -33.89 16.02 -15.12
CA GLY A 627 -34.22 17.21 -15.91
C GLY A 627 -33.16 17.53 -16.98
N LEU A 628 -33.27 18.69 -17.61
CA LEU A 628 -32.27 19.26 -18.51
C LEU A 628 -31.10 19.79 -17.68
N LEU A 629 -30.13 18.92 -17.36
CA LEU A 629 -29.09 19.18 -16.39
C LEU A 629 -28.11 20.30 -16.81
N PHE A 630 -27.81 20.41 -18.12
CA PHE A 630 -26.65 21.17 -18.61
C PHE A 630 -27.07 22.49 -19.27
N GLY A 631 -26.32 23.57 -19.00
CA GLY A 631 -26.38 24.82 -19.77
C GLY A 631 -25.47 24.80 -21.01
N LYS A 632 -25.38 25.95 -21.69
CA LYS A 632 -24.53 26.09 -22.86
C LYS A 632 -23.05 26.06 -22.47
N SER A 633 -22.30 25.11 -23.02
CA SER A 633 -20.87 24.96 -22.85
C SER A 633 -20.20 24.53 -24.15
N THR A 634 -19.07 25.16 -24.48
CA THR A 634 -18.17 24.82 -25.58
C THR A 634 -16.92 24.06 -25.06
N ALA A 635 -16.84 23.79 -23.78
CA ALA A 635 -15.74 23.05 -23.16
C ALA A 635 -15.69 21.61 -23.71
N SER A 636 -14.49 21.06 -23.84
CA SER A 636 -14.26 19.67 -24.31
C SER A 636 -14.65 18.66 -23.22
N ALA A 637 -15.93 18.62 -22.87
CA ALA A 637 -16.44 17.80 -21.78
C ALA A 637 -16.40 16.30 -22.09
N LYS A 638 -16.15 15.50 -21.08
CA LYS A 638 -16.31 14.02 -21.09
C LYS A 638 -17.51 13.63 -20.25
N CYS A 639 -18.39 12.82 -20.83
CA CYS A 639 -19.60 12.28 -20.19
C CYS A 639 -19.50 10.76 -19.99
N ASP A 640 -18.29 10.23 -19.93
CA ASP A 640 -18.05 8.79 -19.78
C ASP A 640 -18.70 8.28 -18.49
N ARG A 641 -19.49 7.19 -18.59
CA ARG A 641 -20.19 6.55 -17.47
C ARG A 641 -21.12 7.49 -16.68
N LEU A 642 -21.58 8.58 -17.29
CA LEU A 642 -22.35 9.62 -16.58
C LEU A 642 -23.54 9.06 -15.80
N PHE A 643 -24.35 8.17 -16.41
CA PHE A 643 -25.50 7.50 -15.83
C PHE A 643 -25.30 5.97 -15.71
N ALA A 644 -24.10 5.45 -15.91
CA ALA A 644 -23.85 4.02 -15.90
C ALA A 644 -24.35 3.37 -14.61
N GLY A 645 -25.08 2.25 -14.72
CA GLY A 645 -25.64 1.57 -13.56
C GLY A 645 -26.83 2.27 -12.88
N ALA A 646 -27.41 3.32 -13.49
CA ALA A 646 -28.67 3.91 -13.03
C ALA A 646 -29.85 3.00 -13.41
N THR A 647 -30.01 1.91 -12.68
CA THR A 647 -30.88 0.79 -13.02
C THR A 647 -32.38 1.12 -12.97
N ALA A 648 -32.81 2.19 -12.29
CA ALA A 648 -34.21 2.65 -12.25
C ALA A 648 -34.52 3.71 -13.31
N LEU A 649 -33.54 4.26 -14.07
CA LEU A 649 -33.70 5.34 -15.03
C LEU A 649 -34.54 4.85 -16.25
N LYS A 650 -35.76 5.38 -16.39
CA LYS A 650 -36.72 4.96 -17.43
C LYS A 650 -36.53 5.70 -18.75
N SER A 651 -36.17 6.99 -18.69
CA SER A 651 -35.99 7.85 -19.87
C SER A 651 -35.12 9.08 -19.51
N VAL A 652 -34.63 9.74 -20.55
CA VAL A 652 -33.95 11.07 -20.42
C VAL A 652 -34.69 12.08 -21.30
N PRO A 653 -34.72 13.40 -20.93
CA PRO A 653 -35.43 14.41 -21.70
C PRO A 653 -34.73 14.66 -23.04
N ALA A 654 -35.55 15.01 -24.06
CA ALA A 654 -35.00 15.46 -25.34
C ALA A 654 -34.10 16.68 -25.15
N GLY A 655 -32.94 16.66 -25.82
CA GLY A 655 -31.98 17.76 -25.74
C GLY A 655 -31.12 17.76 -24.48
N ILE A 656 -31.09 16.69 -23.70
CA ILE A 656 -30.28 16.62 -22.46
C ILE A 656 -28.83 17.03 -22.70
N PHE A 657 -28.23 16.69 -23.84
CA PHE A 657 -26.82 17.05 -24.18
C PHE A 657 -26.69 18.26 -25.13
N ASP A 658 -27.79 18.90 -25.54
CA ASP A 658 -27.76 19.99 -26.53
C ASP A 658 -26.90 21.19 -26.07
N GLY A 659 -26.83 21.42 -24.76
CA GLY A 659 -25.98 22.47 -24.20
C GLY A 659 -24.48 22.16 -24.27
N LEU A 660 -24.07 20.89 -24.41
CA LEU A 660 -22.68 20.43 -24.37
C LEU A 660 -22.05 20.34 -25.77
N THR A 661 -22.07 21.41 -26.55
CA THR A 661 -21.60 21.42 -27.95
C THR A 661 -20.10 21.09 -28.10
N GLY A 662 -19.30 21.28 -27.06
CA GLY A 662 -17.89 20.92 -27.01
C GLY A 662 -17.60 19.50 -26.55
N ALA A 663 -18.60 18.72 -26.14
CA ALA A 663 -18.39 17.37 -25.59
C ALA A 663 -17.68 16.44 -26.59
N THR A 664 -16.72 15.63 -26.06
CA THR A 664 -15.83 14.80 -26.88
C THR A 664 -16.00 13.29 -26.66
N ALA A 665 -16.59 12.86 -25.55
CA ALA A 665 -16.73 11.44 -25.22
C ALA A 665 -18.03 11.16 -24.46
N PHE A 666 -18.68 10.04 -24.82
CA PHE A 666 -19.89 9.51 -24.19
C PHE A 666 -19.79 8.00 -23.99
N ASN A 667 -18.59 7.48 -23.66
CA ASN A 667 -18.41 6.03 -23.45
C ASN A 667 -19.20 5.57 -22.22
N ASN A 668 -19.88 4.43 -22.35
CA ASN A 668 -20.66 3.82 -21.26
C ASN A 668 -21.69 4.78 -20.61
N THR A 669 -22.07 5.87 -21.26
CA THR A 669 -22.88 6.94 -20.63
C THR A 669 -24.14 6.41 -19.95
N PHE A 670 -24.82 5.44 -20.55
CA PHE A 670 -26.02 4.78 -20.05
C PHE A 670 -25.83 3.26 -19.89
N SER A 671 -24.58 2.77 -19.84
CA SER A 671 -24.36 1.33 -19.68
C SER A 671 -25.06 0.81 -18.43
N GLU A 672 -25.68 -0.38 -18.55
CA GLU A 672 -26.38 -1.04 -17.44
C GLU A 672 -27.63 -0.27 -16.89
N CYS A 673 -28.15 0.72 -17.64
CA CYS A 673 -29.41 1.36 -17.32
C CYS A 673 -30.57 0.39 -17.73
N SER A 674 -30.76 -0.67 -16.94
CA SER A 674 -31.64 -1.78 -17.29
C SER A 674 -33.13 -1.41 -17.38
N ALA A 675 -33.56 -0.33 -16.72
CA ALA A 675 -34.94 0.19 -16.84
C ALA A 675 -35.13 1.18 -17.98
N LEU A 676 -34.10 1.57 -18.74
CA LEU A 676 -34.20 2.56 -19.80
C LEU A 676 -35.01 2.00 -20.96
N GLU A 677 -36.20 2.54 -21.18
CA GLU A 677 -37.17 2.08 -22.19
C GLU A 677 -37.04 2.83 -23.52
N THR A 678 -36.72 4.11 -23.45
CA THR A 678 -36.62 4.98 -24.61
C THR A 678 -35.46 5.96 -24.52
N ILE A 679 -34.90 6.30 -25.67
CA ILE A 679 -33.92 7.40 -25.84
C ILE A 679 -34.51 8.39 -26.88
N PRO A 680 -34.32 9.71 -26.68
CA PRO A 680 -34.86 10.70 -27.59
C PRO A 680 -34.19 10.68 -28.96
N ALA A 681 -34.94 10.97 -30.01
CA ALA A 681 -34.39 11.22 -31.34
C ALA A 681 -33.39 12.37 -31.28
N GLY A 682 -32.31 12.28 -32.04
CA GLY A 682 -31.27 13.33 -32.09
C GLY A 682 -30.45 13.48 -30.81
N LEU A 683 -30.35 12.47 -29.92
CA LEU A 683 -29.69 12.57 -28.63
C LEU A 683 -28.26 13.17 -28.71
N PHE A 684 -27.50 12.86 -29.78
CA PHE A 684 -26.14 13.38 -29.99
C PHE A 684 -26.04 14.39 -31.13
N ALA A 685 -27.16 14.84 -31.71
CA ALA A 685 -27.17 15.68 -32.90
C ALA A 685 -26.37 17.00 -32.75
N LYS A 686 -26.37 17.60 -31.57
CA LYS A 686 -25.61 18.84 -31.30
C LYS A 686 -24.17 18.62 -30.79
N ASN A 687 -23.78 17.37 -30.54
CA ASN A 687 -22.47 17.04 -30.00
C ASN A 687 -21.49 16.66 -31.12
N VAL A 688 -21.31 17.56 -32.06
CA VAL A 688 -20.51 17.35 -33.28
C VAL A 688 -19.03 17.12 -33.05
N ASN A 689 -18.54 17.38 -31.83
CA ASN A 689 -17.17 17.16 -31.40
C ASN A 689 -16.94 15.77 -30.73
N ALA A 690 -18.00 15.00 -30.54
CA ALA A 690 -17.89 13.66 -29.96
C ALA A 690 -17.06 12.76 -30.89
N THR A 691 -16.06 12.11 -30.35
CA THR A 691 -15.18 11.16 -31.03
C THR A 691 -15.53 9.72 -30.77
N THR A 692 -16.23 9.45 -29.65
CA THR A 692 -16.56 8.09 -29.21
C THR A 692 -17.87 8.06 -28.44
N VAL A 693 -18.65 7.00 -28.68
CA VAL A 693 -19.87 6.62 -28.00
C VAL A 693 -19.85 5.11 -27.68
N ALA A 694 -18.65 4.56 -27.48
CA ALA A 694 -18.46 3.13 -27.22
C ALA A 694 -19.25 2.70 -25.97
N GLN A 695 -19.91 1.52 -26.06
CA GLN A 695 -20.67 0.93 -24.96
C GLN A 695 -21.74 1.85 -24.34
N CYS A 696 -22.16 2.90 -25.08
CA CYS A 696 -23.00 3.97 -24.52
C CYS A 696 -24.29 3.43 -23.90
N PHE A 697 -24.91 2.40 -24.50
CA PHE A 697 -26.13 1.73 -24.02
C PHE A 697 -25.92 0.24 -23.74
N LEU A 698 -24.69 -0.16 -23.42
CA LEU A 698 -24.36 -1.55 -23.08
C LEU A 698 -25.32 -2.08 -22.02
N ASN A 699 -25.96 -3.23 -22.27
CA ASN A 699 -26.89 -3.90 -21.35
C ASN A 699 -28.13 -3.07 -20.94
N CYS A 700 -28.59 -2.13 -21.77
CA CYS A 700 -29.92 -1.48 -21.59
C CYS A 700 -31.03 -2.45 -22.01
N THR A 701 -31.35 -3.42 -21.19
CA THR A 701 -32.18 -4.59 -21.54
C THR A 701 -33.66 -4.29 -21.83
N ARG A 702 -34.19 -3.16 -21.35
CA ARG A 702 -35.56 -2.72 -21.60
C ARG A 702 -35.68 -1.71 -22.75
N LEU A 703 -34.58 -1.28 -23.37
CA LEU A 703 -34.63 -0.38 -24.52
C LEU A 703 -35.27 -1.08 -25.69
N THR A 704 -36.40 -0.50 -26.24
CA THR A 704 -37.23 -1.16 -27.24
C THR A 704 -36.86 -0.80 -28.67
N MET A 705 -36.31 0.37 -28.91
CA MET A 705 -35.95 0.81 -30.27
C MET A 705 -34.73 1.74 -30.30
N VAL A 706 -34.00 1.72 -31.40
CA VAL A 706 -33.01 2.76 -31.75
C VAL A 706 -33.71 3.86 -32.50
N PRO A 707 -33.75 5.12 -31.97
CA PRO A 707 -34.54 6.19 -32.53
C PRO A 707 -33.96 6.80 -33.81
N SER A 708 -34.80 7.54 -34.52
CA SER A 708 -34.45 8.34 -35.72
C SER A 708 -33.37 9.39 -35.42
N ARG A 709 -32.46 9.59 -36.38
CA ARG A 709 -31.46 10.67 -36.36
C ARG A 709 -30.67 10.79 -35.07
N LEU A 710 -30.23 9.69 -34.50
CA LEU A 710 -29.46 9.66 -33.27
C LEU A 710 -28.23 10.58 -33.35
N PHE A 711 -27.67 10.71 -34.57
CA PHE A 711 -26.61 11.61 -34.95
C PHE A 711 -27.07 12.54 -36.10
N GLU A 712 -26.55 13.75 -36.21
CA GLU A 712 -26.93 14.67 -37.30
C GLU A 712 -25.75 15.16 -38.13
N ALA A 713 -24.63 15.58 -37.50
CA ALA A 713 -23.45 16.09 -38.18
C ALA A 713 -22.17 15.66 -37.47
N ASN A 714 -22.15 14.43 -36.94
CA ASN A 714 -21.11 13.92 -36.06
C ASN A 714 -19.93 13.33 -36.86
N THR A 715 -19.24 14.19 -37.61
CA THR A 715 -18.13 13.80 -38.51
C THR A 715 -16.87 13.34 -37.76
N LYS A 716 -16.74 13.67 -36.48
CA LYS A 716 -15.58 13.30 -35.64
C LYS A 716 -15.75 11.97 -34.93
N THR A 717 -16.96 11.44 -34.84
CA THR A 717 -17.23 10.15 -34.18
C THR A 717 -16.56 9.02 -34.94
N LYS A 718 -15.80 8.18 -34.26
CA LYS A 718 -15.06 7.05 -34.86
C LYS A 718 -15.39 5.73 -34.20
N THR A 719 -15.77 5.71 -32.93
CA THR A 719 -15.91 4.48 -32.17
C THR A 719 -17.33 4.34 -31.64
N LEU A 720 -18.03 3.29 -32.10
CA LEU A 720 -19.35 2.85 -31.68
C LEU A 720 -19.30 1.38 -31.20
N THR A 721 -18.13 0.91 -30.80
CA THR A 721 -17.92 -0.47 -30.34
C THR A 721 -18.89 -0.77 -29.19
N GLU A 722 -19.62 -1.91 -29.35
CA GLU A 722 -20.55 -2.41 -28.31
C GLU A 722 -21.65 -1.42 -27.89
N MET A 723 -21.98 -0.42 -28.74
CA MET A 723 -22.85 0.70 -28.34
C MET A 723 -24.20 0.25 -27.79
N PHE A 724 -24.82 -0.79 -28.35
CA PHE A 724 -26.11 -1.40 -27.96
C PHE A 724 -25.94 -2.89 -27.60
N SER A 725 -24.73 -3.36 -27.35
CA SER A 725 -24.47 -4.76 -26.98
C SER A 725 -25.27 -5.13 -25.74
N GLY A 726 -25.93 -6.29 -25.78
CA GLY A 726 -26.74 -6.78 -24.65
C GLY A 726 -28.08 -6.03 -24.46
N CYS A 727 -28.49 -5.14 -25.40
CA CYS A 727 -29.80 -4.52 -25.39
C CYS A 727 -30.87 -5.52 -25.89
N SER A 728 -31.14 -6.53 -25.08
CA SER A 728 -32.05 -7.65 -25.47
C SER A 728 -33.46 -7.25 -25.76
N GLY A 729 -33.94 -6.08 -25.33
CA GLY A 729 -35.26 -5.54 -25.57
C GLY A 729 -35.46 -4.84 -26.92
N ILE A 730 -34.36 -4.49 -27.64
CA ILE A 730 -34.49 -3.78 -28.93
C ILE A 730 -35.21 -4.67 -29.96
N GLU A 731 -36.35 -4.21 -30.40
CA GLU A 731 -37.22 -4.86 -31.44
C GLU A 731 -36.93 -4.26 -32.83
N SER A 732 -36.58 -2.97 -32.93
CA SER A 732 -36.44 -2.26 -34.19
C SER A 732 -35.37 -1.17 -34.17
N ILE A 733 -34.83 -0.83 -35.35
CA ILE A 733 -33.88 0.28 -35.60
C ILE A 733 -34.53 1.22 -36.59
N ALA A 734 -34.62 2.53 -36.30
CA ALA A 734 -35.11 3.51 -37.26
C ALA A 734 -34.18 3.55 -38.50
N PRO A 735 -34.71 3.57 -39.72
CA PRO A 735 -33.91 3.50 -40.95
C PRO A 735 -32.85 4.61 -41.09
N ASP A 736 -33.08 5.77 -40.50
CA ASP A 736 -32.22 6.95 -40.52
C ASP A 736 -31.41 7.16 -39.22
N ALA A 737 -31.36 6.15 -38.35
CA ALA A 737 -30.70 6.25 -37.02
C ALA A 737 -29.25 6.74 -37.09
N PHE A 738 -28.50 6.30 -38.09
CA PHE A 738 -27.06 6.58 -38.24
C PHE A 738 -26.70 7.51 -39.39
N THR A 739 -27.68 8.17 -40.06
CA THR A 739 -27.44 8.97 -41.25
C THR A 739 -26.52 10.17 -41.04
N GLY A 740 -26.40 10.70 -39.85
CA GLY A 740 -25.52 11.83 -39.50
C GLY A 740 -24.06 11.47 -39.24
N LEU A 741 -23.68 10.21 -39.28
CA LEU A 741 -22.31 9.73 -39.08
C LEU A 741 -21.53 9.79 -40.39
N ASN A 742 -20.82 10.91 -40.66
CA ASN A 742 -20.02 11.12 -41.85
C ASN A 742 -18.50 10.97 -41.64
N GLY A 743 -18.08 10.39 -40.52
CA GLY A 743 -16.68 10.08 -40.24
C GLY A 743 -16.10 9.01 -41.12
N THR A 744 -14.78 9.01 -41.33
CA THR A 744 -14.05 7.94 -42.02
C THR A 744 -13.55 6.92 -41.05
N SER A 745 -13.52 5.64 -41.44
CA SER A 745 -13.01 4.52 -40.63
C SER A 745 -13.77 4.29 -39.30
N LEU A 746 -15.08 4.30 -39.37
CA LEU A 746 -15.93 4.02 -38.21
C LEU A 746 -15.79 2.58 -37.74
N ASN A 747 -15.80 2.38 -36.42
CA ASN A 747 -15.75 1.07 -35.80
C ASN A 747 -17.08 0.73 -35.14
N PHE A 748 -17.79 -0.27 -35.69
CA PHE A 748 -19.07 -0.79 -35.21
C PHE A 748 -18.94 -2.21 -34.63
N GLN A 749 -17.74 -2.65 -34.26
CA GLN A 749 -17.51 -3.96 -33.68
C GLN A 749 -18.51 -4.23 -32.57
N LYS A 750 -19.25 -5.35 -32.65
CA LYS A 750 -20.21 -5.82 -31.64
C LYS A 750 -21.29 -4.80 -31.26
N ALA A 751 -21.56 -3.79 -32.08
CA ALA A 751 -22.45 -2.69 -31.70
C ALA A 751 -23.89 -3.15 -31.34
N PHE A 752 -24.39 -4.28 -31.87
CA PHE A 752 -25.66 -4.88 -31.57
C PHE A 752 -25.53 -6.36 -31.13
N LEU A 753 -24.39 -6.74 -30.60
CA LEU A 753 -24.17 -8.10 -30.08
C LEU A 753 -25.23 -8.44 -29.04
N ASN A 754 -25.88 -9.62 -29.12
CA ASN A 754 -26.89 -10.08 -28.16
C ASN A 754 -28.18 -9.21 -28.11
N CYS A 755 -28.58 -8.53 -29.18
CA CYS A 755 -29.86 -7.86 -29.31
C CYS A 755 -30.94 -8.92 -29.69
N THR A 756 -31.32 -9.74 -28.72
CA THR A 756 -32.08 -10.98 -28.96
C THR A 756 -33.54 -10.77 -29.42
N SER A 757 -34.14 -9.60 -29.20
CA SER A 757 -35.49 -9.25 -29.68
C SER A 757 -35.52 -8.56 -31.02
N LEU A 758 -34.35 -8.17 -31.61
CA LEU A 758 -34.28 -7.48 -32.88
C LEU A 758 -34.82 -8.38 -33.98
N ARG A 759 -35.85 -7.89 -34.73
CA ARG A 759 -36.55 -8.66 -35.74
C ARG A 759 -36.03 -8.42 -37.16
N GLU A 760 -35.66 -7.18 -37.43
CA GLU A 760 -35.33 -6.75 -38.79
C GLU A 760 -34.24 -5.69 -38.80
N ILE A 761 -33.32 -5.76 -39.77
CA ILE A 761 -32.40 -4.68 -40.13
C ILE A 761 -32.98 -3.95 -41.34
N PRO A 762 -33.29 -2.64 -41.24
CA PRO A 762 -33.94 -1.89 -42.31
C PRO A 762 -33.07 -1.79 -43.57
N ASP A 763 -33.76 -1.66 -44.74
CA ASP A 763 -33.07 -1.36 -46.00
C ASP A 763 -32.21 -0.09 -45.88
N GLY A 764 -30.96 -0.14 -46.34
CA GLY A 764 -30.06 1.00 -46.42
C GLY A 764 -29.53 1.54 -45.09
N LEU A 765 -29.77 0.91 -43.96
CA LEU A 765 -29.45 1.41 -42.59
C LEU A 765 -28.03 2.04 -42.49
N LEU A 766 -27.01 1.39 -43.02
CA LEU A 766 -25.59 1.83 -42.94
C LEU A 766 -25.02 2.13 -44.34
N LYS A 767 -25.87 2.29 -45.36
CA LYS A 767 -25.45 2.46 -46.78
C LYS A 767 -24.56 3.69 -47.01
N THR A 768 -24.83 4.79 -46.31
CA THR A 768 -24.08 6.06 -46.43
C THR A 768 -22.94 6.19 -45.45
N THR A 769 -22.75 5.24 -44.56
CA THR A 769 -21.80 5.29 -43.42
C THR A 769 -20.53 4.54 -43.78
N GLN A 770 -19.36 5.21 -43.70
CA GLN A 770 -18.05 4.59 -44.02
C GLN A 770 -17.50 3.81 -42.81
N ILE A 771 -17.81 2.53 -42.76
CA ILE A 771 -17.40 1.64 -41.66
C ILE A 771 -16.18 0.81 -42.06
N SER A 772 -15.18 0.76 -41.20
CA SER A 772 -13.96 -0.06 -41.38
C SER A 772 -14.04 -1.42 -40.66
N THR A 773 -14.84 -1.51 -39.61
CA THR A 773 -14.90 -2.71 -38.76
C THR A 773 -16.35 -3.07 -38.42
N TYR A 774 -16.78 -4.26 -38.89
CA TYR A 774 -18.10 -4.82 -38.68
C TYR A 774 -18.12 -6.08 -37.80
N THR A 775 -16.98 -6.52 -37.31
CA THR A 775 -16.83 -7.80 -36.62
C THR A 775 -17.89 -7.98 -35.52
N SER A 776 -18.63 -9.10 -35.60
CA SER A 776 -19.71 -9.48 -34.69
C SER A 776 -20.82 -8.43 -34.50
N LEU A 777 -21.05 -7.59 -35.50
CA LEU A 777 -21.97 -6.43 -35.39
C LEU A 777 -23.35 -6.82 -34.87
N PHE A 778 -24.00 -7.87 -35.39
CA PHE A 778 -25.29 -8.40 -35.01
C PHE A 778 -25.18 -9.86 -34.53
N ALA A 779 -24.03 -10.31 -34.06
CA ALA A 779 -23.86 -11.67 -33.57
C ALA A 779 -24.83 -11.94 -32.39
N ASP A 780 -25.30 -13.18 -32.29
CA ASP A 780 -26.21 -13.64 -31.25
C ASP A 780 -27.55 -12.85 -31.17
N CYS A 781 -27.96 -12.18 -32.27
CA CYS A 781 -29.30 -11.61 -32.46
C CYS A 781 -30.30 -12.73 -32.79
N THR A 782 -30.60 -13.56 -31.80
CA THR A 782 -31.39 -14.79 -32.02
C THR A 782 -32.82 -14.58 -32.53
N GLY A 783 -33.40 -13.38 -32.33
CA GLY A 783 -34.72 -13.01 -32.83
C GLY A 783 -34.70 -12.41 -34.25
N LEU A 784 -33.54 -12.18 -34.86
CA LEU A 784 -33.43 -11.54 -36.17
C LEU A 784 -33.94 -12.47 -37.27
N VAL A 785 -34.96 -12.01 -38.02
CA VAL A 785 -35.64 -12.77 -39.11
C VAL A 785 -35.17 -12.30 -40.48
N ARG A 786 -34.99 -10.98 -40.66
CA ARG A 786 -34.70 -10.39 -41.97
C ARG A 786 -33.57 -9.37 -41.93
N VAL A 787 -32.67 -9.42 -42.92
CA VAL A 787 -31.69 -8.36 -43.23
C VAL A 787 -32.14 -7.66 -44.50
N GLY A 788 -32.26 -6.34 -44.45
CA GLY A 788 -32.65 -5.50 -45.57
C GLY A 788 -31.65 -5.50 -46.74
N SER A 789 -32.07 -4.82 -47.83
CA SER A 789 -31.24 -4.60 -49.00
C SER A 789 -30.29 -3.40 -48.84
N GLU A 790 -29.09 -3.46 -49.41
CA GLU A 790 -28.09 -2.35 -49.48
C GLU A 790 -27.72 -1.81 -48.09
N VAL A 791 -27.65 -2.69 -47.10
CA VAL A 791 -27.47 -2.27 -45.70
C VAL A 791 -26.06 -1.77 -45.40
N PHE A 792 -25.02 -2.50 -45.85
CA PHE A 792 -23.65 -2.31 -45.34
C PHE A 792 -22.70 -1.69 -46.39
N ASN A 793 -22.20 -0.47 -46.14
CA ASN A 793 -21.17 0.13 -46.96
C ASN A 793 -19.79 -0.48 -46.65
N CYS A 794 -19.34 -1.42 -47.46
CA CYS A 794 -18.09 -2.14 -47.29
C CYS A 794 -16.89 -1.54 -48.03
N ALA A 795 -16.97 -0.33 -48.56
CA ALA A 795 -15.89 0.29 -49.35
C ALA A 795 -14.56 0.44 -48.59
N SER A 796 -14.61 0.55 -47.26
CA SER A 796 -13.45 0.64 -46.38
C SER A 796 -13.14 -0.63 -45.60
N ALA A 797 -14.07 -1.59 -45.57
CA ALA A 797 -13.94 -2.81 -44.76
C ALA A 797 -13.05 -3.85 -45.44
N THR A 798 -12.18 -4.48 -44.65
CA THR A 798 -11.37 -5.64 -45.09
C THR A 798 -11.89 -6.97 -44.55
N MET A 799 -12.66 -6.91 -43.44
CA MET A 799 -13.25 -8.08 -42.75
C MET A 799 -14.70 -7.82 -42.43
N PHE A 800 -15.53 -8.85 -42.62
CA PHE A 800 -16.97 -8.86 -42.33
C PHE A 800 -17.29 -10.14 -41.56
N ASN A 801 -16.46 -10.42 -40.53
CA ASN A 801 -16.46 -11.67 -39.79
C ASN A 801 -17.57 -11.71 -38.73
N SER A 802 -18.20 -12.86 -38.56
CA SER A 802 -19.18 -13.16 -37.50
C SER A 802 -20.34 -12.15 -37.40
N VAL A 803 -20.66 -11.44 -38.48
CA VAL A 803 -21.63 -10.33 -38.38
C VAL A 803 -23.01 -10.84 -37.99
N PHE A 804 -23.43 -12.02 -38.43
CA PHE A 804 -24.68 -12.67 -38.08
C PHE A 804 -24.49 -14.04 -37.41
N ASP A 805 -23.33 -14.26 -36.84
CA ASP A 805 -23.00 -15.48 -36.08
C ASP A 805 -24.04 -15.70 -34.98
N GLY A 806 -24.64 -16.89 -34.90
CA GLY A 806 -25.64 -17.20 -33.86
C GLY A 806 -27.06 -16.57 -34.11
N CYS A 807 -27.32 -15.96 -35.28
CA CYS A 807 -28.66 -15.45 -35.61
C CYS A 807 -29.59 -16.61 -36.00
N THR A 808 -30.01 -17.39 -35.02
CA THR A 808 -30.72 -18.67 -35.22
C THR A 808 -32.08 -18.56 -35.93
N SER A 809 -32.77 -17.43 -35.86
CA SER A 809 -34.05 -17.17 -36.49
C SER A 809 -33.96 -16.48 -37.88
N LEU A 810 -32.73 -16.18 -38.34
CA LEU A 810 -32.54 -15.47 -39.63
C LEU A 810 -33.04 -16.34 -40.78
N GLU A 811 -34.04 -15.87 -41.54
CA GLU A 811 -34.65 -16.58 -42.68
C GLU A 811 -34.16 -16.08 -44.03
N GLU A 812 -33.95 -14.74 -44.18
CA GLU A 812 -33.57 -14.16 -45.47
C GLU A 812 -32.65 -12.95 -45.34
N VAL A 813 -31.84 -12.75 -46.36
CA VAL A 813 -30.98 -11.57 -46.54
C VAL A 813 -31.30 -10.87 -47.86
N GLY A 814 -31.39 -9.54 -47.78
CA GLY A 814 -31.78 -8.71 -48.92
C GLY A 814 -30.72 -8.71 -50.06
N LYS A 815 -31.19 -8.35 -51.25
CA LYS A 815 -30.31 -8.19 -52.43
C LYS A 815 -29.28 -7.09 -52.17
N ASN A 816 -28.03 -7.32 -52.58
CA ASN A 816 -26.93 -6.37 -52.43
C ASN A 816 -26.77 -5.83 -51.03
N MET A 817 -27.03 -6.68 -50.00
CA MET A 817 -26.85 -6.25 -48.59
C MET A 817 -25.43 -5.66 -48.33
N LEU A 818 -24.41 -6.16 -49.06
CA LEU A 818 -23.05 -5.62 -49.06
C LEU A 818 -22.90 -4.61 -50.22
N VAL A 819 -22.64 -3.36 -49.92
CA VAL A 819 -22.41 -2.29 -50.90
C VAL A 819 -20.91 -2.06 -51.05
N SER A 820 -20.39 -2.17 -52.29
CA SER A 820 -18.97 -1.95 -52.62
C SER A 820 -17.93 -2.76 -51.78
N PRO A 821 -18.04 -4.09 -51.70
CA PRO A 821 -17.15 -4.92 -50.86
C PRO A 821 -15.74 -5.20 -51.51
N VAL A 822 -15.27 -4.24 -52.29
CA VAL A 822 -14.07 -4.39 -53.16
C VAL A 822 -12.75 -4.61 -52.40
N LYS A 823 -12.70 -4.30 -51.13
CA LYS A 823 -11.52 -4.53 -50.25
C LYS A 823 -11.67 -5.73 -49.34
N LEU A 824 -12.82 -6.38 -49.37
CA LEU A 824 -13.15 -7.44 -48.40
C LEU A 824 -12.32 -8.69 -48.67
N THR A 825 -11.63 -9.17 -47.66
CA THR A 825 -10.75 -10.35 -47.70
C THR A 825 -11.27 -11.52 -46.88
N SER A 826 -12.17 -11.26 -45.87
CA SER A 826 -12.64 -12.30 -44.97
C SER A 826 -14.11 -12.07 -44.56
N VAL A 827 -14.88 -13.18 -44.60
CA VAL A 827 -16.28 -13.29 -44.13
C VAL A 827 -16.40 -14.51 -43.20
N ALA A 828 -15.37 -14.84 -42.46
CA ALA A 828 -15.36 -15.98 -41.54
C ALA A 828 -16.54 -15.91 -40.55
N ASN A 829 -17.22 -17.03 -40.32
CA ASN A 829 -18.38 -17.18 -39.43
C ASN A 829 -19.56 -16.23 -39.76
N LEU A 830 -19.66 -15.70 -40.97
CA LEU A 830 -20.65 -14.64 -41.29
C LEU A 830 -22.09 -15.04 -40.93
N PHE A 831 -22.51 -16.25 -41.26
CA PHE A 831 -23.83 -16.82 -40.98
C PHE A 831 -23.72 -18.12 -40.16
N ARG A 832 -22.66 -18.27 -39.38
CA ARG A 832 -22.49 -19.48 -38.57
C ARG A 832 -23.70 -19.64 -37.64
N ASP A 833 -24.22 -20.86 -37.59
CA ASP A 833 -25.36 -21.25 -36.76
C ASP A 833 -26.69 -20.48 -37.06
N CYS A 834 -26.86 -19.94 -38.30
CA CYS A 834 -28.10 -19.40 -38.77
C CYS A 834 -29.01 -20.54 -39.29
N GLY A 835 -29.50 -21.37 -38.36
CA GLY A 835 -30.22 -22.61 -38.72
C GLY A 835 -31.50 -22.45 -39.55
N MET A 836 -32.16 -21.30 -39.47
CA MET A 836 -33.41 -20.98 -40.19
C MET A 836 -33.18 -20.33 -41.57
N LEU A 837 -31.94 -19.95 -41.92
CA LEU A 837 -31.60 -19.23 -43.16
C LEU A 837 -31.94 -20.09 -44.38
N ARG A 838 -32.93 -19.67 -45.16
CA ARG A 838 -33.48 -20.43 -46.32
C ARG A 838 -32.74 -20.13 -47.62
N SER A 839 -32.36 -18.85 -47.81
CA SER A 839 -31.67 -18.45 -49.03
C SER A 839 -30.78 -17.25 -48.82
N VAL A 840 -29.72 -17.17 -49.61
CA VAL A 840 -28.89 -15.98 -49.79
C VAL A 840 -28.84 -15.64 -51.28
N PRO A 841 -28.75 -14.34 -51.63
CA PRO A 841 -28.58 -13.96 -53.01
C PRO A 841 -27.34 -14.65 -53.61
N VAL A 842 -27.47 -15.33 -54.73
CA VAL A 842 -26.32 -15.98 -55.36
C VAL A 842 -25.19 -15.00 -55.69
N SER A 843 -25.55 -13.73 -55.96
CA SER A 843 -24.61 -12.60 -56.19
C SER A 843 -24.07 -11.93 -54.94
N LEU A 844 -24.25 -12.53 -53.77
CA LEU A 844 -23.88 -11.90 -52.47
C LEU A 844 -22.42 -11.42 -52.42
N PHE A 845 -21.52 -12.12 -53.07
CA PHE A 845 -20.07 -11.84 -53.07
C PHE A 845 -19.50 -11.43 -54.44
N ASP A 846 -20.35 -10.99 -55.39
CA ASP A 846 -19.95 -10.62 -56.74
C ASP A 846 -18.85 -9.56 -56.78
N GLU A 847 -19.03 -8.48 -56.03
CA GLU A 847 -18.06 -7.38 -55.97
C GLU A 847 -16.90 -7.67 -54.97
N ALA A 848 -16.94 -8.79 -54.19
CA ALA A 848 -15.93 -9.15 -53.23
C ALA A 848 -14.75 -9.91 -53.92
N VAL A 849 -14.12 -9.25 -54.87
CA VAL A 849 -13.09 -9.84 -55.74
C VAL A 849 -11.81 -10.23 -54.98
N LYS A 850 -11.56 -9.67 -53.79
CA LYS A 850 -10.37 -9.95 -52.95
C LYS A 850 -10.60 -10.96 -51.84
N LEU A 851 -11.76 -11.59 -51.81
CA LEU A 851 -12.16 -12.53 -50.75
C LEU A 851 -11.25 -13.76 -50.75
N LYS A 852 -10.71 -14.11 -49.56
CA LYS A 852 -9.75 -15.24 -49.36
C LYS A 852 -10.19 -16.18 -48.24
N THR A 853 -10.95 -15.69 -47.26
CA THR A 853 -11.30 -16.44 -46.05
C THR A 853 -12.82 -16.55 -45.91
N LEU A 854 -13.27 -17.80 -45.85
CA LEU A 854 -14.65 -18.22 -45.70
C LEU A 854 -14.88 -19.17 -44.55
N THR A 855 -13.90 -19.40 -43.65
CA THR A 855 -13.98 -20.38 -42.57
C THR A 855 -15.32 -20.29 -41.86
N SER A 856 -16.04 -21.42 -41.78
CA SER A 856 -17.34 -21.55 -41.12
C SER A 856 -18.44 -20.55 -41.57
N THR A 857 -18.35 -19.95 -42.75
CA THR A 857 -19.25 -18.86 -43.20
C THR A 857 -20.73 -19.23 -43.17
N PHE A 858 -21.10 -20.44 -43.54
CA PHE A 858 -22.49 -20.97 -43.52
C PHE A 858 -22.57 -22.22 -42.64
N GLN A 859 -21.65 -22.47 -41.76
CA GLN A 859 -21.67 -23.62 -40.85
C GLN A 859 -22.97 -23.59 -40.02
N GLY A 860 -23.68 -24.72 -39.96
CA GLY A 860 -24.93 -24.82 -39.22
C GLY A 860 -26.14 -24.22 -39.90
N CYS A 861 -26.07 -23.70 -41.16
CA CYS A 861 -27.21 -23.21 -41.94
C CYS A 861 -28.03 -24.39 -42.51
N ALA A 862 -28.69 -25.17 -41.66
CA ALA A 862 -29.37 -26.42 -42.04
C ALA A 862 -30.58 -26.24 -42.96
N SER A 863 -31.16 -25.03 -43.03
CA SER A 863 -32.30 -24.70 -43.89
C SER A 863 -31.93 -24.09 -45.25
N LEU A 864 -30.59 -23.85 -45.48
CA LEU A 864 -30.16 -23.16 -46.69
C LEU A 864 -30.40 -24.00 -47.96
N GLU A 865 -31.22 -23.46 -48.87
CA GLU A 865 -31.68 -24.11 -50.10
C GLU A 865 -31.22 -23.30 -51.33
N GLY A 866 -31.32 -23.88 -52.55
CA GLY A 866 -30.94 -23.26 -53.79
C GLY A 866 -29.47 -23.56 -54.11
N GLU A 867 -28.86 -22.73 -54.99
CA GLU A 867 -27.48 -22.86 -55.42
C GLU A 867 -26.58 -22.02 -54.47
N SER A 868 -25.42 -22.53 -54.11
CA SER A 868 -24.44 -21.76 -53.32
C SER A 868 -24.01 -20.47 -54.05
N PRO A 869 -23.58 -19.41 -53.36
CA PRO A 869 -23.18 -18.16 -53.97
C PRO A 869 -22.12 -18.33 -55.05
N TYR A 870 -22.31 -17.65 -56.19
CA TYR A 870 -21.39 -17.65 -57.34
C TYR A 870 -21.32 -16.27 -57.99
N THR A 871 -20.21 -16.01 -58.71
CA THR A 871 -19.97 -14.83 -59.52
C THR A 871 -19.94 -15.22 -60.98
N VAL A 872 -20.55 -14.44 -61.84
CA VAL A 872 -20.49 -14.67 -63.31
C VAL A 872 -19.43 -13.72 -63.90
N VAL A 873 -18.41 -14.28 -64.55
CA VAL A 873 -17.37 -13.53 -65.28
C VAL A 873 -17.35 -14.06 -66.70
N ASP A 874 -17.51 -13.18 -67.66
CA ASP A 874 -17.57 -13.53 -69.13
C ASP A 874 -18.50 -14.68 -69.50
N GLY A 875 -19.64 -14.76 -68.75
CA GLY A 875 -20.67 -15.76 -68.99
C GLY A 875 -20.41 -17.12 -68.25
N VAL A 876 -19.30 -17.23 -67.52
CA VAL A 876 -18.93 -18.44 -66.77
C VAL A 876 -19.27 -18.23 -65.28
N LYS A 877 -19.93 -19.23 -64.68
CA LYS A 877 -20.22 -19.25 -63.23
C LYS A 877 -19.01 -19.73 -62.46
N TYR A 878 -18.62 -18.93 -61.44
CA TYR A 878 -17.57 -19.31 -60.47
C TYR A 878 -18.19 -19.31 -59.08
N HIS A 879 -18.53 -20.49 -58.53
CA HIS A 879 -18.95 -20.62 -57.16
C HIS A 879 -17.79 -20.30 -56.22
N LEU A 880 -18.04 -20.06 -54.94
CA LEU A 880 -17.00 -19.78 -53.98
C LEU A 880 -15.91 -20.87 -53.96
N TYR A 881 -16.32 -22.15 -54.14
CA TYR A 881 -15.38 -23.30 -54.20
C TYR A 881 -14.64 -23.40 -55.55
N ASP A 882 -15.11 -22.71 -56.60
CA ASP A 882 -14.41 -22.63 -57.87
C ASP A 882 -13.36 -21.52 -57.92
N ARG A 883 -13.29 -20.66 -56.91
CA ARG A 883 -12.23 -19.63 -56.76
C ARG A 883 -10.93 -20.26 -56.28
N THR A 884 -10.29 -21.04 -57.13
CA THR A 884 -9.00 -21.72 -56.95
C THR A 884 -7.87 -20.87 -57.53
N ALA A 885 -6.61 -21.23 -57.20
CA ALA A 885 -5.42 -20.59 -57.78
C ALA A 885 -5.39 -20.73 -59.32
N GLU A 886 -5.89 -21.84 -59.85
CA GLU A 886 -5.95 -22.12 -61.28
C GLU A 886 -6.97 -21.20 -62.00
N ASN A 887 -8.11 -20.97 -61.38
CA ASN A 887 -9.18 -20.12 -61.94
C ASN A 887 -8.95 -18.64 -61.73
N ALA A 888 -8.04 -18.22 -60.89
CA ALA A 888 -7.79 -16.81 -60.51
C ALA A 888 -7.41 -15.94 -61.74
N ALA A 889 -6.57 -16.45 -62.63
CA ALA A 889 -6.12 -15.70 -63.82
C ALA A 889 -7.26 -15.47 -64.85
N ALA A 890 -8.16 -16.43 -65.04
CA ALA A 890 -9.28 -16.33 -65.97
C ALA A 890 -10.44 -15.51 -65.43
N SER A 891 -10.70 -15.60 -64.12
CA SER A 891 -11.84 -14.96 -63.48
C SER A 891 -11.58 -13.55 -62.93
N GLY A 892 -10.31 -13.18 -62.71
CA GLY A 892 -9.93 -11.97 -61.98
C GLY A 892 -10.31 -12.01 -60.49
N LEU A 893 -10.82 -13.16 -60.00
CA LEU A 893 -11.25 -13.36 -58.59
C LEU A 893 -10.10 -13.94 -57.80
N THR A 894 -9.87 -13.43 -56.63
CA THR A 894 -8.81 -13.97 -55.71
C THR A 894 -9.16 -15.40 -55.28
N ALA A 895 -8.19 -16.31 -55.28
CA ALA A 895 -8.38 -17.66 -54.77
C ALA A 895 -8.73 -17.69 -53.27
N ILE A 896 -9.68 -18.57 -52.91
CA ILE A 896 -10.03 -18.82 -51.50
C ILE A 896 -8.95 -19.74 -50.91
N THR A 897 -8.34 -19.29 -49.81
CA THR A 897 -7.24 -19.99 -49.13
C THR A 897 -7.62 -20.59 -47.79
N ALA A 898 -8.71 -20.15 -47.19
CA ALA A 898 -9.22 -20.63 -45.91
C ALA A 898 -10.75 -20.76 -45.96
N ALA A 899 -11.25 -22.00 -45.98
CA ALA A 899 -12.68 -22.29 -46.09
C ALA A 899 -13.10 -23.57 -45.33
N LYS A 900 -12.37 -23.95 -44.27
CA LYS A 900 -12.73 -25.11 -43.46
C LYS A 900 -14.14 -24.91 -42.90
N SER A 901 -14.95 -25.96 -42.95
CA SER A 901 -16.32 -26.01 -42.43
C SER A 901 -17.27 -24.95 -43.00
N SER A 902 -16.93 -24.29 -44.12
CA SER A 902 -17.73 -23.15 -44.66
C SER A 902 -19.21 -23.50 -44.95
N PHE A 903 -19.51 -24.75 -45.34
CA PHE A 903 -20.84 -25.25 -45.64
C PHE A 903 -21.20 -26.48 -44.79
N ALA A 904 -20.54 -26.68 -43.65
CA ALA A 904 -20.85 -27.78 -42.72
C ALA A 904 -22.32 -27.71 -42.31
N GLY A 905 -23.11 -28.77 -42.59
CA GLY A 905 -24.52 -28.82 -42.24
C GLY A 905 -25.49 -28.24 -43.30
N CYS A 906 -25.02 -27.63 -44.43
CA CYS A 906 -25.85 -27.02 -45.48
C CYS A 906 -26.40 -28.06 -46.48
N THR A 907 -26.90 -29.19 -46.04
CA THR A 907 -27.21 -30.37 -46.86
C THR A 907 -28.35 -30.17 -47.87
N LYS A 908 -29.10 -29.08 -47.80
CA LYS A 908 -30.20 -28.75 -48.70
C LYS A 908 -29.78 -27.95 -49.93
N LEU A 909 -28.54 -27.50 -50.02
CA LEU A 909 -28.03 -26.83 -51.22
C LEU A 909 -28.05 -27.78 -52.43
N SER A 910 -28.50 -27.30 -53.59
CA SER A 910 -28.64 -28.08 -54.81
C SER A 910 -27.29 -28.53 -55.42
N ASP A 911 -26.22 -27.82 -55.05
CA ASP A 911 -24.82 -28.10 -55.46
C ASP A 911 -23.95 -28.62 -54.30
N TYR A 912 -24.55 -29.05 -53.16
CA TYR A 912 -23.83 -29.51 -51.99
C TYR A 912 -22.80 -30.63 -52.30
N ASP A 913 -23.16 -31.56 -53.18
CA ASP A 913 -22.27 -32.66 -53.54
C ASP A 913 -21.00 -32.18 -54.26
N LYS A 914 -21.01 -31.02 -54.95
CA LYS A 914 -19.88 -30.42 -55.61
C LYS A 914 -18.93 -29.67 -54.66
N ILE A 915 -19.37 -29.32 -53.47
CA ILE A 915 -18.58 -28.59 -52.48
C ILE A 915 -17.50 -29.52 -51.96
N PRO A 916 -16.20 -29.07 -51.85
CA PRO A 916 -15.08 -29.88 -51.34
C PRO A 916 -15.36 -30.40 -49.91
N THR A 917 -14.92 -31.64 -49.62
CA THR A 917 -15.13 -32.29 -48.32
C THR A 917 -14.61 -31.43 -47.14
N THR A 918 -13.44 -30.78 -47.25
CA THR A 918 -12.85 -29.92 -46.26
C THR A 918 -13.68 -28.66 -45.92
N TRP A 919 -14.61 -28.29 -46.84
CA TRP A 919 -15.55 -27.18 -46.63
C TRP A 919 -16.87 -27.65 -45.99
N LYS A 920 -17.06 -28.96 -45.88
CA LYS A 920 -18.23 -29.61 -45.28
C LYS A 920 -17.97 -30.20 -43.87
N GLU A 921 -16.68 -30.30 -43.48
CA GLU A 921 -16.21 -30.88 -42.22
C GLU A 921 -15.76 -29.86 -41.19
#